data_12e656a543b822f4144f7714786b3eb4
#
_entry.id   12e656a543b822f4144f7714786b3eb4
#
_cell.length_a   1.000
_cell.length_b   1.000
_cell.length_c   1.000
_cell.angle_alpha   90.00
_cell.angle_beta   90.00
_cell.angle_gamma   90.00
#
_symmetry.space_group_name_H-M   'P 1'
#
loop_
_entity.id
_entity.type
_entity.pdbx_description
1 polymer ?
#
loop_
_entity_poly.entity_id
_entity_poly.type
_entity_poly.pdbx_seq_one_letter_code
_entity_poly.pdbx_strand_id
1 'polypeptide(L)'
;MNRFLGLIFFLYTVFGFTQHQDKVDFTYADVYVKLLPQEKRIQGTVAYKFKVLNDVDSVFLDAKNMKFGFTSINEKVADFEYADDVLIFRHKFKKNETYSLGIGFETQPKQTVYFIASNYKGEIPVQPGPLGDGSDLAIEFEAVDQIWTQGQGKYTSHWLPSFDDMEEKVEFDLTLAVPNEMQVIANGKNIHTSRNTNGEITEWHFDMEQPMSSYLLAFAVGNYQKQAAMSTSGIPLENYYYPEDSVKVETTYRYTKRIFDFLEDEIGVPYPWQNYKQVPVRDFLYAGMENTGTTLFSDGYVIDSLAFVDKNYVNVNAHEMAHQWFGNLVTEKDGHHHWLHEGFATYYAYLAEKHLFGTDHFYWKLHTTLKQLQEQSGGGKGESLLDPKASSLTFYEKGAWALVALRAEVGDAAFTKGVKSYLKRYQFRNATVDDFLQEIKTASKKNLSNFKGVWLERTEFPLQQAKSLLISSSPSIKLWYDLQVAQTDAIDYLSYWDATTSVHFRTALLEKYHSSLPQAIYEQAFSSDTIPIRQALFSSPDLTKILGKDKLETLLEDESYITKELALFFLWQNYPEDREKYLNTTKTFHGLPNKNIRLLWLTLAMLSENFNGPMTKDYFDELSTYTDPSYGFELRQGAFFYLKEAFGLNEDALTNLVKATNHHAWQFKKFARNLLDELWEDADYKTRLQDLAPKLNPEDSRYLTSKLKTE
;
A
#
# COMPACT_ATOMS: atom_id res chain seq x y z
N MET A 1 -5.01 41.22 56.33
CA MET A 1 -4.06 40.09 56.52
C MET A 1 -4.08 39.24 55.28
N ASN A 2 -3.24 39.62 54.30
CA ASN A 2 -3.16 39.04 52.97
C ASN A 2 -2.32 37.78 52.99
N ARG A 3 -2.85 36.67 52.51
CA ARG A 3 -2.06 35.47 52.20
C ARG A 3 -1.89 35.40 50.66
N PHE A 4 -0.69 35.71 50.19
CA PHE A 4 -0.20 35.39 48.86
C PHE A 4 0.09 33.87 48.78
N LEU A 5 -0.63 33.15 47.96
CA LEU A 5 -0.23 31.81 47.50
C LEU A 5 0.55 32.00 46.19
N GLY A 6 1.86 31.78 46.25
CA GLY A 6 2.70 31.70 45.08
C GLY A 6 2.48 30.38 44.33
N LEU A 7 1.95 30.43 43.12
CA LEU A 7 1.91 29.31 42.20
C LEU A 7 3.29 29.19 41.56
N ILE A 8 4.06 28.18 41.94
CA ILE A 8 5.30 27.80 41.22
C ILE A 8 4.89 26.99 40.00
N PHE A 9 4.91 27.63 38.80
CA PHE A 9 4.85 26.93 37.52
C PHE A 9 6.19 26.22 37.30
N PHE A 10 6.20 24.89 37.39
CA PHE A 10 7.27 24.08 36.84
C PHE A 10 7.11 24.08 35.33
N LEU A 11 7.91 24.88 34.64
CA LEU A 11 8.12 24.72 33.20
C LEU A 11 8.90 23.41 33.00
N TYR A 12 8.20 22.35 32.66
CA TYR A 12 8.82 21.22 31.99
C TYR A 12 9.21 21.69 30.59
N THR A 13 10.45 22.10 30.41
CA THR A 13 11.06 22.15 29.10
C THR A 13 11.20 20.70 28.62
N VAL A 14 10.29 20.25 27.74
CA VAL A 14 10.52 19.07 26.93
C VAL A 14 11.68 19.44 26.01
N PHE A 15 12.88 19.02 26.36
CA PHE A 15 13.99 19.00 25.41
C PHE A 15 13.63 17.93 24.38
N GLY A 16 13.04 18.31 23.27
CA GLY A 16 13.03 17.52 22.08
C GLY A 16 14.49 17.36 21.65
N PHE A 17 15.00 16.15 21.68
CA PHE A 17 16.28 15.83 21.04
C PHE A 17 16.04 15.96 19.54
N THR A 18 16.41 17.10 18.95
CA THR A 18 16.52 17.24 17.52
C THR A 18 17.82 16.61 17.09
N GLN A 19 17.81 15.73 16.10
CA GLN A 19 19.03 15.20 15.53
C GLN A 19 19.94 16.34 15.10
N HIS A 20 21.25 16.18 15.34
CA HIS A 20 22.24 17.22 15.10
C HIS A 20 22.83 17.13 13.69
N GLN A 21 21.99 17.08 12.64
CA GLN A 21 22.46 16.96 11.25
C GLN A 21 23.34 18.14 10.80
N ASP A 22 23.17 19.30 11.43
CA ASP A 22 24.07 20.44 11.25
C ASP A 22 25.44 20.24 11.93
N LYS A 23 25.59 19.21 12.74
CA LYS A 23 26.79 18.93 13.54
C LYS A 23 27.45 17.61 13.25
N VAL A 24 26.70 16.61 12.82
CA VAL A 24 27.17 15.25 12.55
C VAL A 24 26.54 14.76 11.25
N ASP A 25 27.30 14.08 10.39
CA ASP A 25 26.89 13.54 9.09
C ASP A 25 27.24 12.05 9.07
N PHE A 26 26.22 11.19 9.18
CA PHE A 26 26.38 9.75 9.08
C PHE A 26 26.41 9.35 7.60
N THR A 27 27.48 8.68 7.19
CA THR A 27 27.76 8.42 5.78
C THR A 27 27.63 6.96 5.37
N TYR A 28 27.79 6.03 6.33
CA TYR A 28 27.82 4.60 6.03
C TYR A 28 27.36 3.76 7.23
N ALA A 29 26.67 2.67 6.94
CA ALA A 29 26.23 1.67 7.91
C ALA A 29 26.47 0.27 7.38
N ASP A 30 27.21 -0.56 8.13
CA ASP A 30 27.33 -1.99 7.93
C ASP A 30 26.41 -2.70 8.92
N VAL A 31 25.36 -3.32 8.43
CA VAL A 31 24.26 -3.87 9.22
C VAL A 31 24.21 -5.39 9.08
N TYR A 32 24.35 -6.10 10.17
CA TYR A 32 24.11 -7.54 10.26
C TYR A 32 22.85 -7.81 11.08
N VAL A 33 21.90 -8.56 10.53
CA VAL A 33 20.63 -8.93 11.16
C VAL A 33 20.40 -10.43 11.07
N LYS A 34 20.23 -11.08 12.20
CA LYS A 34 19.75 -12.46 12.31
C LYS A 34 18.27 -12.45 12.67
N LEU A 35 17.46 -13.02 11.79
CA LEU A 35 16.03 -13.19 12.04
C LEU A 35 15.78 -14.52 12.76
N LEU A 36 14.97 -14.46 13.81
CA LEU A 36 14.52 -15.61 14.60
C LEU A 36 12.99 -15.71 14.45
N PRO A 37 12.49 -16.32 13.35
CA PRO A 37 11.09 -16.24 12.96
C PRO A 37 10.13 -16.77 14.04
N GLN A 38 10.46 -17.91 14.67
CA GLN A 38 9.63 -18.54 15.68
C GLN A 38 9.46 -17.69 16.95
N GLU A 39 10.46 -16.86 17.23
CA GLU A 39 10.46 -15.98 18.40
C GLU A 39 9.95 -14.57 18.05
N LYS A 40 9.67 -14.31 16.76
CA LYS A 40 9.38 -12.99 16.22
C LYS A 40 10.41 -11.95 16.70
N ARG A 41 11.69 -12.34 16.70
CA ARG A 41 12.81 -11.60 17.31
C ARG A 41 13.92 -11.37 16.27
N ILE A 42 14.63 -10.26 16.49
CA ILE A 42 15.78 -9.84 15.71
C ILE A 42 16.97 -9.71 16.66
N GLN A 43 18.11 -10.26 16.25
CA GLN A 43 19.43 -10.00 16.84
C GLN A 43 20.31 -9.39 15.77
N GLY A 44 21.06 -8.34 16.10
CA GLY A 44 21.89 -7.69 15.09
C GLY A 44 23.06 -6.94 15.64
N THR A 45 23.92 -6.53 14.70
CA THR A 45 24.98 -5.57 14.93
C THR A 45 24.92 -4.51 13.86
N VAL A 46 25.27 -3.28 14.20
CA VAL A 46 25.48 -2.22 13.22
C VAL A 46 26.75 -1.45 13.50
N ALA A 47 27.51 -1.16 12.46
CA ALA A 47 28.69 -0.32 12.50
C ALA A 47 28.47 0.92 11.64
N TYR A 48 28.25 2.08 12.27
CA TYR A 48 28.12 3.36 11.60
C TYR A 48 29.47 4.05 11.42
N LYS A 49 29.64 4.76 10.30
CA LYS A 49 30.69 5.77 10.11
C LYS A 49 30.05 7.14 9.95
N PHE A 50 30.61 8.14 10.63
CA PHE A 50 30.11 9.50 10.55
C PHE A 50 31.25 10.53 10.64
N LYS A 51 31.00 11.69 10.05
CA LYS A 51 31.89 12.86 10.07
C LYS A 51 31.32 13.91 11.03
N VAL A 52 32.16 14.50 11.84
CA VAL A 52 31.78 15.59 12.74
C VAL A 52 31.93 16.92 12.01
N LEU A 53 30.84 17.65 11.85
CA LEU A 53 30.80 18.95 11.18
C LEU A 53 31.09 20.11 12.15
N ASN A 54 30.71 19.94 13.41
CA ASN A 54 31.01 20.87 14.52
C ASN A 54 31.27 20.08 15.80
N ASP A 55 32.12 20.59 16.68
CA ASP A 55 32.40 19.94 17.99
C ASP A 55 31.10 19.65 18.74
N VAL A 56 30.91 18.40 19.20
CA VAL A 56 29.77 17.96 20.01
C VAL A 56 30.22 17.04 21.14
N ASP A 57 29.45 17.03 22.23
CA ASP A 57 29.74 16.22 23.44
C ASP A 57 28.96 14.89 23.42
N SER A 58 28.05 14.70 22.46
CA SER A 58 27.26 13.48 22.33
C SER A 58 26.77 13.28 20.91
N VAL A 59 26.51 12.01 20.58
CA VAL A 59 25.83 11.55 19.35
C VAL A 59 24.76 10.56 19.78
N PHE A 60 23.61 10.52 19.05
CA PHE A 60 22.52 9.65 19.42
C PHE A 60 21.87 9.00 18.20
N LEU A 61 21.16 7.89 18.45
CA LEU A 61 20.37 7.12 17.48
C LEU A 61 18.99 6.83 18.07
N ASP A 62 17.98 6.83 17.23
CA ASP A 62 16.65 6.33 17.59
C ASP A 62 16.69 4.79 17.66
N ALA A 63 16.14 4.22 18.75
CA ALA A 63 16.19 2.78 18.99
C ALA A 63 15.04 2.34 19.90
N LYS A 64 13.91 1.94 19.33
CA LYS A 64 12.67 1.71 20.09
C LYS A 64 12.58 0.30 20.66
N ASN A 65 12.39 0.19 21.97
CA ASN A 65 12.20 -1.08 22.68
C ASN A 65 13.33 -2.10 22.41
N MET A 66 14.58 -1.66 22.44
CA MET A 66 15.75 -2.51 22.18
C MET A 66 16.53 -2.82 23.46
N LYS A 67 17.26 -3.93 23.40
CA LYS A 67 18.30 -4.30 24.37
C LYS A 67 19.65 -4.24 23.69
N PHE A 68 20.67 -3.76 24.39
CA PHE A 68 22.02 -3.60 23.85
C PHE A 68 22.99 -4.55 24.54
N GLY A 69 23.82 -5.23 23.76
CA GLY A 69 24.83 -6.16 24.24
C GLY A 69 26.19 -5.50 24.41
N PHE A 70 26.69 -4.91 23.32
CA PHE A 70 27.96 -4.17 23.36
C PHE A 70 27.84 -2.86 22.58
N THR A 71 28.67 -1.88 22.93
CA THR A 71 28.83 -0.63 22.20
C THR A 71 30.29 -0.24 22.11
N SER A 72 30.68 0.45 21.04
CA SER A 72 32.04 0.90 20.83
C SER A 72 32.10 2.23 20.06
N ILE A 73 33.15 3.02 20.32
CA ILE A 73 33.57 4.19 19.56
C ILE A 73 34.98 3.90 19.03
N ASN A 74 35.16 3.95 17.71
CA ASN A 74 36.43 3.63 17.05
C ASN A 74 37.00 2.27 17.56
N GLU A 75 36.16 1.22 17.53
CA GLU A 75 36.46 -0.16 17.97
C GLU A 75 36.82 -0.32 19.48
N LYS A 76 36.79 0.74 20.26
CA LYS A 76 37.01 0.68 21.71
C LYS A 76 35.66 0.67 22.43
N VAL A 77 35.52 -0.25 23.38
CA VAL A 77 34.29 -0.34 24.21
C VAL A 77 33.95 1.04 24.77
N ALA A 78 32.72 1.44 24.64
CA ALA A 78 32.21 2.73 25.08
C ALA A 78 30.91 2.53 25.87
N ASP A 79 30.76 3.34 26.93
CA ASP A 79 29.50 3.41 27.68
C ASP A 79 28.43 4.16 26.87
N PHE A 80 27.18 3.85 27.15
CA PHE A 80 26.01 4.47 26.51
C PHE A 80 24.95 4.80 27.57
N GLU A 81 24.09 5.74 27.23
CA GLU A 81 22.82 5.98 27.91
C GLU A 81 21.69 5.55 27.01
N TYR A 82 20.64 4.93 27.57
CA TYR A 82 19.44 4.58 26.84
C TYR A 82 18.24 5.10 27.61
N ALA A 83 17.58 6.10 27.06
CA ALA A 83 16.42 6.75 27.66
C ALA A 83 15.46 7.23 26.56
N ASP A 84 14.18 7.15 26.81
CA ASP A 84 13.12 7.64 25.90
C ASP A 84 13.26 7.11 24.46
N ASP A 85 13.61 5.83 24.31
CA ASP A 85 13.85 5.16 23.02
C ASP A 85 15.02 5.76 22.21
N VAL A 86 15.94 6.45 22.86
CA VAL A 86 17.15 7.04 22.26
C VAL A 86 18.40 6.43 22.88
N LEU A 87 19.33 6.02 22.01
CA LEU A 87 20.65 5.52 22.40
C LEU A 87 21.67 6.66 22.27
N ILE A 88 22.32 7.04 23.36
CA ILE A 88 23.18 8.22 23.44
C ILE A 88 24.60 7.80 23.77
N PHE A 89 25.57 8.28 22.99
CA PHE A 89 27.01 8.12 23.18
C PHE A 89 27.60 9.45 23.60
N ARG A 90 28.17 9.52 24.82
CA ARG A 90 28.86 10.71 25.32
C ARG A 90 30.36 10.60 25.06
N HIS A 91 30.85 11.48 24.20
CA HIS A 91 32.26 11.57 23.86
C HIS A 91 32.58 12.96 23.29
N LYS A 92 33.82 13.45 23.45
CA LYS A 92 34.23 14.72 22.85
C LYS A 92 34.57 14.52 21.37
N PHE A 93 33.55 14.52 20.54
CA PHE A 93 33.69 14.42 19.09
C PHE A 93 34.21 15.74 18.53
N LYS A 94 35.26 15.67 17.70
CA LYS A 94 35.96 16.86 17.20
C LYS A 94 35.60 17.13 15.73
N LYS A 95 35.43 18.42 15.45
CA LYS A 95 35.15 18.92 14.07
C LYS A 95 36.17 18.39 13.08
N ASN A 96 35.68 17.98 11.90
CA ASN A 96 36.44 17.42 10.77
C ASN A 96 37.07 16.05 11.04
N GLU A 97 36.84 15.42 12.19
CA GLU A 97 37.22 14.03 12.44
C GLU A 97 36.12 13.08 12.04
N THR A 98 36.51 11.86 11.70
CA THR A 98 35.58 10.74 11.38
C THR A 98 35.65 9.73 12.51
N TYR A 99 34.48 9.25 12.91
CA TYR A 99 34.31 8.25 13.94
C TYR A 99 33.52 7.05 13.45
N SER A 100 33.64 5.94 14.16
CA SER A 100 32.75 4.79 14.01
C SER A 100 32.04 4.47 15.33
N LEU A 101 30.76 4.05 15.22
CA LEU A 101 29.99 3.48 16.32
C LEU A 101 29.68 2.03 15.99
N GLY A 102 30.02 1.10 16.90
CA GLY A 102 29.61 -0.28 16.83
C GLY A 102 28.55 -0.59 17.89
N ILE A 103 27.46 -1.24 17.53
CA ILE A 103 26.32 -1.49 18.41
C ILE A 103 25.80 -2.91 18.18
N GLY A 104 25.78 -3.73 19.27
CA GLY A 104 25.07 -5.01 19.27
C GLY A 104 23.70 -4.84 19.93
N PHE A 105 22.66 -5.31 19.28
CA PHE A 105 21.28 -5.11 19.73
C PHE A 105 20.38 -6.34 19.56
N GLU A 106 19.28 -6.34 20.31
CA GLU A 106 18.20 -7.31 20.21
C GLU A 106 16.85 -6.62 20.37
N THR A 107 15.86 -7.02 19.57
CA THR A 107 14.51 -6.48 19.65
C THR A 107 13.45 -7.49 19.26
N GLN A 108 12.22 -7.30 19.77
CA GLN A 108 10.99 -7.94 19.27
C GLN A 108 10.09 -6.83 18.70
N PRO A 109 10.24 -6.52 17.41
CA PRO A 109 9.53 -5.42 16.80
C PRO A 109 8.01 -5.67 16.80
N LYS A 110 7.22 -4.69 17.24
CA LYS A 110 5.76 -4.75 17.24
C LYS A 110 5.12 -4.05 16.04
N GLN A 111 5.93 -3.36 15.26
CA GLN A 111 5.58 -2.73 13.99
C GLN A 111 6.84 -2.62 13.13
N THR A 112 6.70 -2.26 11.90
CA THR A 112 7.75 -2.14 10.88
C THR A 112 8.25 -3.48 10.34
N VAL A 113 8.45 -4.49 11.17
CA VAL A 113 8.78 -5.85 10.74
C VAL A 113 7.61 -6.77 11.07
N TYR A 114 7.07 -7.42 10.07
CA TYR A 114 5.89 -8.26 10.17
C TYR A 114 6.24 -9.71 9.87
N PHE A 115 5.90 -10.58 10.81
CA PHE A 115 6.09 -12.03 10.72
C PHE A 115 4.75 -12.64 10.35
N ILE A 116 4.61 -13.10 9.13
CA ILE A 116 3.35 -13.61 8.58
C ILE A 116 3.31 -15.13 8.76
N ALA A 117 2.27 -15.61 9.42
CA ALA A 117 2.08 -17.03 9.68
C ALA A 117 1.79 -17.79 8.39
N SER A 118 2.31 -19.01 8.31
CA SER A 118 2.01 -19.98 7.26
C SER A 118 0.63 -20.60 7.45
N ASN A 119 0.01 -21.05 6.36
CA ASN A 119 -1.16 -21.94 6.39
C ASN A 119 -0.81 -23.35 6.94
N TYR A 120 0.47 -23.62 7.22
CA TYR A 120 0.97 -24.91 7.64
C TYR A 120 1.10 -24.93 9.17
N LYS A 121 0.24 -25.69 9.85
CA LYS A 121 0.43 -26.11 11.25
C LYS A 121 1.44 -27.26 11.25
N GLY A 122 2.72 -26.92 11.41
CA GLY A 122 3.79 -27.91 11.54
C GLY A 122 3.80 -28.51 12.95
N GLU A 123 3.59 -29.82 13.09
CA GLU A 123 3.99 -30.53 14.28
C GLU A 123 5.53 -30.66 14.27
N ILE A 124 6.22 -30.00 15.19
CA ILE A 124 7.64 -30.26 15.44
C ILE A 124 7.71 -31.47 16.38
N PRO A 125 8.30 -32.61 15.98
CA PRO A 125 8.51 -33.71 16.91
C PRO A 125 9.43 -33.23 18.03
N VAL A 126 8.93 -33.16 19.24
CA VAL A 126 9.75 -32.97 20.44
C VAL A 126 10.57 -34.24 20.62
N GLN A 127 11.88 -34.16 20.45
CA GLN A 127 12.75 -35.29 20.83
C GLN A 127 12.57 -35.54 22.35
N PRO A 128 12.26 -36.76 22.77
CA PRO A 128 12.12 -37.07 24.19
C PRO A 128 13.45 -36.81 24.91
N GLY A 129 13.40 -35.97 25.96
CA GLY A 129 14.52 -35.79 26.86
C GLY A 129 14.87 -37.09 27.57
N PRO A 130 16.07 -37.26 28.14
CA PRO A 130 16.57 -38.53 28.70
C PRO A 130 15.85 -39.01 29.97
N LEU A 131 14.78 -38.38 30.38
CA LEU A 131 13.91 -38.80 31.49
C LEU A 131 12.47 -38.89 30.99
N GLY A 132 12.05 -40.08 30.60
CA GLY A 132 10.70 -40.40 30.17
C GLY A 132 9.66 -40.21 31.29
N ASP A 133 8.94 -39.13 31.27
CA ASP A 133 7.60 -39.08 31.80
C ASP A 133 6.69 -38.57 30.66
N GLY A 134 5.65 -39.33 30.38
CA GLY A 134 4.82 -39.21 29.17
C GLY A 134 3.79 -38.07 29.26
N SER A 135 4.26 -36.85 29.19
CA SER A 135 3.38 -35.72 28.87
C SER A 135 3.84 -35.08 27.56
N ASP A 136 3.37 -35.61 26.44
CA ASP A 136 3.51 -34.99 25.12
C ASP A 136 2.67 -33.70 25.09
N LEU A 137 3.24 -32.61 25.58
CA LEU A 137 2.75 -31.28 25.29
C LEU A 137 3.32 -30.88 23.92
N ALA A 138 2.58 -31.18 22.85
CA ALA A 138 2.85 -30.59 21.54
C ALA A 138 2.61 -29.06 21.70
N ILE A 139 3.70 -28.29 21.72
CA ILE A 139 3.61 -26.85 21.60
C ILE A 139 3.38 -26.57 20.11
N GLU A 140 2.12 -26.24 19.75
CA GLU A 140 1.81 -25.76 18.40
C GLU A 140 2.48 -24.38 18.21
N PHE A 141 3.51 -24.32 17.41
CA PHE A 141 4.07 -23.05 16.92
C PHE A 141 3.42 -22.72 15.57
N GLU A 142 2.89 -21.51 15.42
CA GLU A 142 2.57 -20.98 14.11
C GLU A 142 3.87 -20.85 13.32
N ALA A 143 4.03 -21.63 12.25
CA ALA A 143 5.18 -21.49 11.37
C ALA A 143 5.10 -20.12 10.68
N VAL A 144 6.22 -19.41 10.61
CA VAL A 144 6.35 -18.16 9.86
C VAL A 144 6.94 -18.49 8.51
N ASP A 145 6.23 -18.19 7.42
CA ASP A 145 6.68 -18.45 6.05
C ASP A 145 7.07 -17.20 5.28
N GLN A 146 6.72 -16.02 5.81
CA GLN A 146 7.10 -14.75 5.21
C GLN A 146 7.39 -13.69 6.28
N ILE A 147 8.41 -12.87 6.03
CA ILE A 147 8.75 -11.71 6.86
C ILE A 147 9.01 -10.53 5.93
N TRP A 148 8.45 -9.37 6.26
CA TRP A 148 8.69 -8.17 5.47
C TRP A 148 8.67 -6.90 6.34
N THR A 149 9.23 -5.82 5.79
CA THR A 149 9.35 -4.52 6.46
C THR A 149 8.44 -3.47 5.85
N GLN A 150 8.04 -2.50 6.65
CA GLN A 150 7.42 -1.26 6.21
C GLN A 150 7.84 -0.12 7.17
N GLY A 151 8.72 0.77 6.68
CA GLY A 151 9.40 1.80 7.48
C GLY A 151 8.87 3.22 7.32
N GLN A 152 7.90 3.46 6.41
CA GLN A 152 7.36 4.81 6.17
C GLN A 152 6.82 5.45 7.44
N GLY A 153 7.15 6.73 7.64
CA GLY A 153 6.67 7.51 8.75
C GLY A 153 7.55 7.47 10.01
N LYS A 154 8.84 7.13 9.90
CA LYS A 154 9.81 7.18 11.01
C LYS A 154 9.76 5.93 11.93
N TYR A 155 9.84 4.75 11.33
CA TYR A 155 9.69 3.50 12.08
C TYR A 155 10.85 2.52 11.97
N THR A 156 11.94 2.84 11.27
CA THR A 156 13.12 1.96 11.15
C THR A 156 13.77 1.68 12.51
N SER A 157 13.71 2.62 13.42
CA SER A 157 14.18 2.48 14.81
C SER A 157 13.50 1.38 15.62
N HIS A 158 12.44 0.77 15.12
CA HIS A 158 11.80 -0.38 15.78
C HIS A 158 12.55 -1.70 15.59
N TRP A 159 13.43 -1.79 14.58
CA TRP A 159 14.19 -3.01 14.31
C TRP A 159 15.70 -2.82 14.13
N LEU A 160 16.14 -1.58 13.87
CA LEU A 160 17.53 -1.19 13.70
C LEU A 160 17.76 0.10 14.49
N PRO A 161 18.77 0.20 15.40
CA PRO A 161 19.20 1.50 15.92
C PRO A 161 19.57 2.40 14.73
N SER A 162 18.83 3.49 14.51
CA SER A 162 18.86 4.22 13.24
C SER A 162 18.45 5.68 13.41
N PHE A 163 18.06 6.31 12.32
CA PHE A 163 17.60 7.69 12.27
C PHE A 163 16.13 7.67 11.81
N ASP A 164 15.24 8.16 12.65
CA ASP A 164 13.84 8.36 12.28
C ASP A 164 13.63 9.68 11.50
N ASP A 165 14.70 10.44 11.29
CA ASP A 165 14.70 11.64 10.48
C ASP A 165 15.07 11.33 9.02
N MET A 166 14.27 11.88 8.08
CA MET A 166 14.49 11.68 6.66
C MET A 166 15.66 12.49 6.08
N GLU A 167 16.17 13.48 6.83
CA GLU A 167 17.28 14.32 6.37
C GLU A 167 18.62 13.57 6.41
N GLU A 168 18.77 12.56 7.25
CA GLU A 168 19.98 11.75 7.29
C GLU A 168 20.02 10.77 6.13
N LYS A 169 21.09 10.86 5.30
CA LYS A 169 21.30 10.03 4.11
C LYS A 169 22.52 9.16 4.31
N VAL A 170 22.31 7.86 4.39
CA VAL A 170 23.33 6.86 4.73
C VAL A 170 23.40 5.80 3.65
N GLU A 171 24.60 5.38 3.26
CA GLU A 171 24.84 4.17 2.47
C GLU A 171 24.72 2.96 3.40
N PHE A 172 23.76 2.07 3.11
CA PHE A 172 23.47 0.91 3.98
C PHE A 172 23.86 -0.40 3.29
N ASP A 173 24.86 -1.08 3.83
CA ASP A 173 25.11 -2.48 3.51
C ASP A 173 24.34 -3.38 4.46
N LEU A 174 23.61 -4.36 3.94
CA LEU A 174 22.77 -5.24 4.70
C LEU A 174 23.23 -6.69 4.59
N THR A 175 23.50 -7.32 5.72
CA THR A 175 23.65 -8.76 5.84
C THR A 175 22.48 -9.33 6.62
N LEU A 176 21.68 -10.21 5.98
CA LEU A 176 20.56 -10.88 6.64
C LEU A 176 20.81 -12.38 6.75
N ALA A 177 20.75 -12.89 7.97
CA ALA A 177 20.91 -14.31 8.31
C ALA A 177 19.53 -14.91 8.63
N VAL A 178 19.13 -15.91 7.85
CA VAL A 178 17.81 -16.57 7.92
C VAL A 178 17.96 -18.10 7.86
N PRO A 179 16.93 -18.87 8.29
CA PRO A 179 16.89 -20.31 8.05
C PRO A 179 17.09 -20.66 6.56
N ASN A 180 17.72 -21.79 6.29
CA ASN A 180 18.15 -22.18 4.94
C ASN A 180 17.05 -22.28 3.88
N GLU A 181 15.84 -22.59 4.30
CA GLU A 181 14.67 -22.72 3.45
C GLU A 181 14.09 -21.38 3.00
N MET A 182 14.59 -20.29 3.57
CA MET A 182 14.11 -18.94 3.27
C MET A 182 15.10 -18.17 2.38
N GLN A 183 14.55 -17.43 1.44
CA GLN A 183 15.28 -16.49 0.60
C GLN A 183 15.09 -15.07 1.12
N VAL A 184 16.12 -14.26 1.00
CA VAL A 184 16.08 -12.81 1.31
C VAL A 184 16.13 -11.99 0.05
N ILE A 185 15.32 -10.93 0.03
CA ILE A 185 15.34 -9.86 -0.96
C ILE A 185 15.42 -8.55 -0.17
N ALA A 186 16.39 -7.69 -0.48
CA ALA A 186 16.59 -6.42 0.25
C ALA A 186 17.08 -5.31 -0.69
N ASN A 187 17.22 -4.07 -0.19
CA ASN A 187 17.82 -2.96 -0.94
C ASN A 187 19.22 -3.31 -1.44
N GLY A 188 19.67 -2.63 -2.49
CA GLY A 188 20.99 -2.84 -3.06
C GLY A 188 21.10 -4.11 -3.90
N LYS A 189 22.32 -4.49 -4.24
CA LYS A 189 22.65 -5.67 -5.04
C LYS A 189 23.11 -6.80 -4.14
N ASN A 190 22.53 -8.00 -4.29
CA ASN A 190 23.08 -9.18 -3.63
C ASN A 190 24.46 -9.49 -4.23
N ILE A 191 25.50 -9.36 -3.42
CA ILE A 191 26.90 -9.55 -3.83
C ILE A 191 27.47 -10.89 -3.39
N HIS A 192 26.89 -11.49 -2.33
CA HIS A 192 27.34 -12.77 -1.78
C HIS A 192 26.23 -13.46 -1.00
N THR A 193 26.18 -14.79 -1.11
CA THR A 193 25.32 -15.63 -0.31
C THR A 193 26.12 -16.81 0.22
N SER A 194 26.13 -17.01 1.52
CA SER A 194 26.88 -18.07 2.19
C SER A 194 26.03 -18.86 3.17
N ARG A 195 26.33 -20.16 3.31
CA ARG A 195 25.72 -20.99 4.34
C ARG A 195 26.70 -21.18 5.50
N ASN A 196 26.17 -21.19 6.72
CA ASN A 196 27.01 -21.49 7.87
C ASN A 196 27.49 -22.93 7.88
N THR A 197 28.51 -23.25 8.69
CA THR A 197 29.15 -24.57 8.74
C THR A 197 28.21 -25.71 9.12
N ASN A 198 27.15 -25.41 9.90
CA ASN A 198 26.15 -26.41 10.31
C ASN A 198 25.02 -26.56 9.26
N GLY A 199 25.00 -25.73 8.24
CA GLY A 199 24.02 -25.78 7.17
C GLY A 199 22.58 -25.36 7.58
N GLU A 200 22.40 -24.69 8.71
CA GLU A 200 21.09 -24.30 9.23
C GLU A 200 20.67 -22.88 8.86
N ILE A 201 21.65 -22.00 8.61
CA ILE A 201 21.45 -20.57 8.34
C ILE A 201 22.16 -20.20 7.05
N THR A 202 21.48 -19.38 6.26
CA THR A 202 22.04 -18.73 5.06
C THR A 202 22.14 -17.23 5.32
N GLU A 203 23.29 -16.66 5.02
CA GLU A 203 23.57 -15.22 5.08
C GLU A 203 23.53 -14.63 3.66
N TRP A 204 22.79 -13.54 3.51
CA TRP A 204 22.59 -12.82 2.26
C TRP A 204 23.18 -11.43 2.41
N HIS A 205 24.19 -11.08 1.60
CA HIS A 205 24.89 -9.79 1.66
C HIS A 205 24.43 -8.90 0.51
N PHE A 206 23.94 -7.71 0.85
CA PHE A 206 23.47 -6.69 -0.08
C PHE A 206 24.29 -5.43 0.07
N ASP A 207 24.78 -4.91 -1.06
CA ASP A 207 25.59 -3.70 -1.19
C ASP A 207 24.74 -2.59 -1.82
N MET A 208 24.64 -1.45 -1.14
CA MET A 208 23.91 -0.26 -1.57
C MET A 208 24.90 0.88 -1.86
N GLU A 209 25.16 1.18 -3.13
CA GLU A 209 26.21 2.13 -3.55
C GLU A 209 25.87 3.61 -3.30
N GLN A 210 24.60 3.95 -3.00
CA GLN A 210 24.16 5.33 -2.88
C GLN A 210 23.45 5.58 -1.53
N PRO A 211 23.63 6.78 -0.95
CA PRO A 211 23.01 7.10 0.32
C PRO A 211 21.50 7.30 0.17
N MET A 212 20.73 6.82 1.16
CA MET A 212 19.29 6.95 1.22
C MET A 212 18.81 7.20 2.65
N SER A 213 17.56 7.65 2.81
CA SER A 213 16.92 7.77 4.11
C SER A 213 16.62 6.39 4.71
N SER A 214 16.72 6.26 6.00
CA SER A 214 16.54 4.98 6.71
C SER A 214 15.15 4.38 6.55
N TYR A 215 14.09 5.19 6.42
CA TYR A 215 12.72 4.69 6.26
C TYR A 215 12.53 3.87 4.96
N LEU A 216 13.43 4.03 4.00
CA LEU A 216 13.45 3.30 2.73
C LEU A 216 14.14 1.93 2.83
N LEU A 217 14.76 1.62 3.98
CA LEU A 217 15.31 0.29 4.22
C LEU A 217 14.21 -0.76 4.19
N ALA A 218 14.45 -1.84 3.44
CA ALA A 218 13.50 -2.93 3.34
C ALA A 218 14.17 -4.28 3.16
N PHE A 219 13.48 -5.29 3.64
CA PHE A 219 13.69 -6.67 3.24
C PHE A 219 12.36 -7.41 3.19
N ALA A 220 12.32 -8.41 2.31
CA ALA A 220 11.31 -9.46 2.29
C ALA A 220 12.02 -10.82 2.37
N VAL A 221 11.46 -11.71 3.19
CA VAL A 221 11.97 -13.07 3.41
C VAL A 221 10.85 -14.05 3.15
N GLY A 222 11.11 -15.10 2.37
CA GLY A 222 10.09 -16.09 2.01
C GLY A 222 10.55 -17.02 0.92
N ASN A 223 9.61 -17.74 0.31
CA ASN A 223 9.87 -18.58 -0.84
C ASN A 223 9.45 -17.86 -2.13
N TYR A 224 10.43 -17.40 -2.91
CA TYR A 224 10.21 -16.64 -4.12
C TYR A 224 10.94 -17.22 -5.32
N GLN A 225 10.33 -17.03 -6.49
CA GLN A 225 11.00 -17.11 -7.78
C GLN A 225 11.09 -15.72 -8.39
N LYS A 226 11.91 -15.53 -9.43
CA LYS A 226 12.00 -14.22 -10.10
C LYS A 226 12.02 -14.35 -11.62
N GLN A 227 11.37 -13.40 -12.26
CA GLN A 227 11.52 -13.07 -13.67
C GLN A 227 12.47 -11.88 -13.78
N ALA A 228 13.53 -12.02 -14.58
CA ALA A 228 14.48 -10.94 -14.82
C ALA A 228 14.26 -10.32 -16.20
N ALA A 229 14.36 -9.00 -16.27
CA ALA A 229 14.38 -8.22 -17.49
C ALA A 229 15.46 -7.15 -17.40
N MET A 230 15.74 -6.47 -18.52
CA MET A 230 16.71 -5.38 -18.58
C MET A 230 16.03 -4.14 -19.17
N SER A 231 16.18 -2.99 -18.52
CA SER A 231 15.72 -1.71 -19.06
C SER A 231 16.51 -1.34 -20.31
N THR A 232 16.04 -0.36 -21.04
CA THR A 232 16.77 0.17 -22.22
C THR A 232 18.09 0.84 -21.81
N SER A 233 18.17 1.41 -20.62
CA SER A 233 19.39 2.01 -20.05
C SER A 233 20.38 1.00 -19.44
N GLY A 234 19.99 -0.30 -19.35
CA GLY A 234 20.83 -1.36 -18.80
C GLY A 234 20.67 -1.62 -17.31
N ILE A 235 19.59 -1.13 -16.69
CA ILE A 235 19.25 -1.42 -15.29
C ILE A 235 18.54 -2.78 -15.20
N PRO A 236 19.00 -3.71 -14.33
CA PRO A 236 18.30 -4.96 -14.06
C PRO A 236 16.94 -4.72 -13.41
N LEU A 237 15.88 -5.34 -13.96
CA LEU A 237 14.53 -5.35 -13.44
C LEU A 237 14.22 -6.75 -12.97
N GLU A 238 13.94 -6.91 -11.68
CA GLU A 238 13.69 -8.22 -11.06
C GLU A 238 12.28 -8.26 -10.47
N ASN A 239 11.40 -9.04 -11.09
CA ASN A 239 10.01 -9.22 -10.69
C ASN A 239 9.90 -10.53 -9.90
N TYR A 240 9.69 -10.44 -8.60
CA TYR A 240 9.56 -11.60 -7.73
C TYR A 240 8.11 -12.08 -7.68
N TYR A 241 7.91 -13.36 -7.44
CA TYR A 241 6.59 -13.99 -7.37
C TYR A 241 6.64 -15.29 -6.55
N TYR A 242 5.50 -15.71 -6.01
CA TYR A 242 5.38 -17.02 -5.35
C TYR A 242 5.40 -18.12 -6.40
N PRO A 243 6.05 -19.28 -6.13
CA PRO A 243 6.13 -20.38 -7.09
C PRO A 243 4.78 -20.81 -7.67
N GLU A 244 3.72 -20.81 -6.85
CA GLU A 244 2.35 -21.14 -7.23
C GLU A 244 1.72 -20.12 -8.19
N ASP A 245 2.21 -18.89 -8.20
CA ASP A 245 1.70 -17.79 -9.03
C ASP A 245 2.46 -17.62 -10.35
N SER A 246 3.28 -18.59 -10.74
CA SER A 246 4.08 -18.52 -11.97
C SER A 246 3.28 -18.19 -13.24
N VAL A 247 2.02 -18.65 -13.31
CA VAL A 247 1.11 -18.36 -14.44
C VAL A 247 0.57 -16.93 -14.45
N LYS A 248 0.68 -16.20 -13.36
CA LYS A 248 0.21 -14.81 -13.19
C LYS A 248 1.29 -13.76 -13.49
N VAL A 249 2.56 -14.18 -13.60
CA VAL A 249 3.73 -13.30 -13.72
C VAL A 249 3.62 -12.36 -14.92
N GLU A 250 3.25 -12.92 -16.08
CA GLU A 250 3.10 -12.11 -17.30
C GLU A 250 2.05 -11.02 -17.11
N THR A 251 0.88 -11.38 -16.60
CA THR A 251 -0.22 -10.43 -16.42
C THR A 251 0.12 -9.35 -15.38
N THR A 252 0.69 -9.74 -14.25
CA THR A 252 1.05 -8.83 -13.16
C THR A 252 2.11 -7.81 -13.61
N TYR A 253 3.18 -8.27 -14.27
CA TYR A 253 4.35 -7.44 -14.59
C TYR A 253 4.46 -7.01 -16.04
N ARG A 254 3.43 -7.26 -16.84
CA ARG A 254 3.36 -7.03 -18.30
C ARG A 254 3.95 -5.69 -18.74
N TYR A 255 3.73 -4.65 -17.99
CA TYR A 255 4.12 -3.30 -18.35
C TYR A 255 5.34 -2.77 -17.59
N THR A 256 5.92 -3.50 -16.65
CA THR A 256 7.03 -3.03 -15.81
C THR A 256 8.17 -2.40 -16.63
N LYS A 257 8.70 -3.10 -17.64
CA LYS A 257 9.77 -2.55 -18.48
C LYS A 257 9.33 -1.31 -19.25
N ARG A 258 8.11 -1.32 -19.80
CA ARG A 258 7.60 -0.16 -20.56
C ARG A 258 7.40 1.07 -19.68
N ILE A 259 6.94 0.86 -18.46
CA ILE A 259 6.79 1.92 -17.46
C ILE A 259 8.17 2.48 -17.09
N PHE A 260 9.13 1.61 -16.79
CA PHE A 260 10.49 2.01 -16.43
C PHE A 260 11.15 2.86 -17.51
N ASP A 261 11.18 2.34 -18.75
CA ASP A 261 11.80 3.02 -19.89
C ASP A 261 11.11 4.37 -20.18
N PHE A 262 9.77 4.41 -20.07
CA PHE A 262 9.00 5.64 -20.24
C PHE A 262 9.30 6.67 -19.14
N LEU A 263 9.32 6.27 -17.87
CA LEU A 263 9.56 7.19 -16.75
C LEU A 263 10.98 7.76 -16.81
N GLU A 264 11.98 6.93 -17.12
CA GLU A 264 13.37 7.40 -17.25
C GLU A 264 13.52 8.43 -18.38
N ASP A 265 12.85 8.23 -19.52
CA ASP A 265 12.84 9.16 -20.66
C ASP A 265 12.06 10.46 -20.34
N GLU A 266 10.84 10.36 -19.82
CA GLU A 266 9.96 11.51 -19.50
C GLU A 266 10.56 12.40 -18.40
N ILE A 267 11.08 11.81 -17.32
CA ILE A 267 11.78 12.51 -16.25
C ILE A 267 13.11 13.09 -16.78
N GLY A 268 13.80 12.32 -17.59
CA GLY A 268 15.04 12.68 -18.28
C GLY A 268 16.24 12.85 -17.34
N VAL A 269 16.23 12.15 -16.22
CA VAL A 269 17.35 11.94 -15.30
C VAL A 269 17.53 10.42 -15.20
N PRO A 270 18.75 9.89 -15.42
CA PRO A 270 18.99 8.45 -15.32
C PRO A 270 18.53 7.88 -13.99
N TYR A 271 18.07 6.64 -14.02
CA TYR A 271 17.72 5.91 -12.80
C TYR A 271 18.93 5.84 -11.85
N PRO A 272 18.80 6.25 -10.59
CA PRO A 272 19.98 6.50 -9.75
C PRO A 272 20.50 5.26 -8.99
N TRP A 273 19.80 4.13 -9.05
CA TRP A 273 20.10 2.94 -8.25
C TRP A 273 20.63 1.78 -9.10
N GLN A 274 21.22 0.74 -8.46
CA GLN A 274 21.90 -0.37 -9.16
C GLN A 274 20.94 -1.35 -9.86
N ASN A 275 19.73 -1.49 -9.35
CA ASN A 275 18.68 -2.40 -9.83
C ASN A 275 17.29 -1.92 -9.40
N TYR A 276 16.27 -2.52 -9.96
CA TYR A 276 14.89 -2.32 -9.49
C TYR A 276 14.20 -3.66 -9.27
N LYS A 277 13.75 -3.91 -8.04
CA LYS A 277 13.05 -5.11 -7.62
C LYS A 277 11.61 -4.80 -7.27
N GLN A 278 10.72 -5.76 -7.52
CA GLN A 278 9.33 -5.71 -7.12
C GLN A 278 8.97 -7.02 -6.44
N VAL A 279 8.47 -6.95 -5.20
CA VAL A 279 8.26 -8.12 -4.34
C VAL A 279 6.85 -8.08 -3.76
N PRO A 280 5.96 -9.04 -4.12
CA PRO A 280 4.65 -9.15 -3.50
C PRO A 280 4.80 -9.68 -2.07
N VAL A 281 4.02 -9.11 -1.15
CA VAL A 281 3.98 -9.56 0.23
C VAL A 281 2.55 -9.69 0.73
N ARG A 282 2.31 -10.69 1.60
CA ARG A 282 1.00 -11.00 2.15
C ARG A 282 0.60 -10.00 3.22
N ASP A 283 -0.69 -9.66 3.24
CA ASP A 283 -1.27 -8.74 4.23
C ASP A 283 -0.58 -7.38 4.32
N PHE A 284 -0.08 -6.89 3.21
CA PHE A 284 0.60 -5.61 3.17
C PHE A 284 -0.35 -4.47 3.57
N LEU A 285 0.21 -3.46 4.26
CA LEU A 285 -0.58 -2.36 4.84
C LEU A 285 -1.16 -1.41 3.80
N TYR A 286 -0.53 -1.34 2.63
CA TYR A 286 -0.80 -0.38 1.54
C TYR A 286 -0.82 -1.10 0.20
N ALA A 287 -1.01 -0.35 -0.88
CA ALA A 287 -0.92 -0.89 -2.22
C ALA A 287 0.54 -1.23 -2.60
N GLY A 288 1.46 -0.33 -2.30
CA GLY A 288 2.89 -0.44 -2.49
C GLY A 288 3.68 0.36 -1.46
N MET A 289 5.00 0.30 -1.55
CA MET A 289 5.97 1.09 -0.79
C MET A 289 7.24 1.25 -1.61
N GLU A 290 7.71 2.48 -1.70
CA GLU A 290 8.80 2.96 -2.54
C GLU A 290 10.21 2.59 -2.06
N ASN A 291 10.38 1.58 -1.23
CA ASN A 291 11.72 1.20 -0.73
C ASN A 291 12.78 1.24 -1.83
N THR A 292 13.91 1.88 -1.54
CA THR A 292 14.91 2.20 -2.57
C THR A 292 15.38 0.97 -3.35
N GLY A 293 15.13 0.98 -4.66
CA GLY A 293 15.47 -0.12 -5.56
C GLY A 293 14.74 -1.44 -5.29
N THR A 294 13.77 -1.48 -4.35
CA THR A 294 13.10 -2.72 -3.91
C THR A 294 11.68 -2.42 -3.44
N THR A 295 10.78 -2.18 -4.38
CA THR A 295 9.35 -1.96 -4.08
C THR A 295 8.72 -3.21 -3.47
N LEU A 296 8.14 -3.08 -2.27
CA LEU A 296 7.24 -4.07 -1.71
C LEU A 296 5.80 -3.69 -2.03
N PHE A 297 4.97 -4.65 -2.42
CA PHE A 297 3.57 -4.37 -2.78
C PHE A 297 2.63 -5.49 -2.34
N SER A 298 1.34 -5.16 -2.20
CA SER A 298 0.31 -6.13 -1.82
C SER A 298 0.15 -7.23 -2.86
N ASP A 299 0.21 -8.49 -2.45
CA ASP A 299 -0.04 -9.66 -3.29
C ASP A 299 -1.49 -9.72 -3.84
N GLY A 300 -2.38 -8.89 -3.32
CA GLY A 300 -3.70 -8.64 -3.91
C GLY A 300 -3.65 -8.09 -5.36
N TYR A 301 -2.47 -7.67 -5.85
CA TYR A 301 -2.22 -7.29 -7.25
C TYR A 301 -1.59 -8.40 -8.10
N VAL A 302 -1.30 -9.57 -7.51
CA VAL A 302 -0.83 -10.75 -8.26
C VAL A 302 -2.02 -11.42 -8.90
N ILE A 303 -2.24 -11.19 -10.18
CA ILE A 303 -3.49 -11.46 -10.89
C ILE A 303 -3.30 -12.29 -12.16
N ASP A 304 -4.34 -13.02 -12.52
CA ASP A 304 -4.44 -13.69 -13.81
C ASP A 304 -4.98 -12.76 -14.93
N SER A 305 -5.08 -13.28 -16.16
CA SER A 305 -5.48 -12.49 -17.32
C SER A 305 -6.93 -11.99 -17.28
N LEU A 306 -7.84 -12.72 -16.65
CA LEU A 306 -9.24 -12.31 -16.51
C LEU A 306 -9.41 -11.14 -15.54
N ALA A 307 -8.59 -11.09 -14.50
CA ALA A 307 -8.62 -10.01 -13.51
C ALA A 307 -8.09 -8.68 -14.06
N PHE A 308 -7.29 -8.69 -15.15
CA PHE A 308 -6.50 -7.52 -15.56
C PHE A 308 -7.31 -6.24 -15.78
N VAL A 309 -8.51 -6.34 -16.34
CA VAL A 309 -9.39 -5.17 -16.56
C VAL A 309 -10.00 -4.68 -15.27
N ASP A 310 -10.29 -5.59 -14.35
CA ASP A 310 -10.99 -5.31 -13.10
C ASP A 310 -10.05 -4.79 -12.00
N LYS A 311 -8.84 -5.35 -11.93
CA LYS A 311 -7.79 -5.00 -10.95
C LYS A 311 -6.43 -5.30 -11.55
N ASN A 312 -5.55 -4.30 -11.66
CA ASN A 312 -4.20 -4.51 -12.18
C ASN A 312 -3.15 -3.73 -11.36
N TYR A 313 -1.90 -4.09 -11.57
CA TYR A 313 -0.76 -3.51 -10.85
C TYR A 313 -0.19 -2.24 -11.51
N VAL A 314 -0.70 -1.80 -12.67
CA VAL A 314 -0.08 -0.78 -13.52
C VAL A 314 0.13 0.55 -12.80
N ASN A 315 -0.92 1.07 -12.16
CA ASN A 315 -0.85 2.36 -11.47
C ASN A 315 0.11 2.32 -10.28
N VAL A 316 -0.01 1.29 -9.43
CA VAL A 316 0.88 1.09 -8.26
C VAL A 316 2.32 0.91 -8.71
N ASN A 317 2.58 0.06 -9.72
CA ASN A 317 3.92 -0.13 -10.29
C ASN A 317 4.55 1.20 -10.75
N ALA A 318 3.79 2.01 -11.48
CA ALA A 318 4.29 3.30 -11.98
C ALA A 318 4.49 4.33 -10.86
N HIS A 319 3.63 4.33 -9.83
CA HIS A 319 3.73 5.20 -8.67
C HIS A 319 4.99 4.90 -7.84
N GLU A 320 5.16 3.64 -7.43
CA GLU A 320 6.32 3.21 -6.65
C GLU A 320 7.65 3.37 -7.42
N MET A 321 7.59 3.19 -8.73
CA MET A 321 8.75 3.40 -9.60
C MET A 321 9.09 4.89 -9.72
N ALA A 322 8.12 5.78 -9.82
CA ALA A 322 8.35 7.23 -9.90
C ALA A 322 8.97 7.78 -8.61
N HIS A 323 8.63 7.20 -7.46
CA HIS A 323 9.25 7.54 -6.18
C HIS A 323 10.76 7.34 -6.17
N GLN A 324 11.32 6.49 -7.04
CA GLN A 324 12.76 6.28 -7.10
C GLN A 324 13.52 7.57 -7.43
N TRP A 325 12.86 8.55 -8.08
CA TRP A 325 13.35 9.91 -8.29
C TRP A 325 12.74 10.90 -7.28
N PHE A 326 11.41 10.81 -7.04
CA PHE A 326 10.65 11.74 -6.20
C PHE A 326 10.29 11.08 -4.86
N GLY A 327 11.12 11.28 -3.87
CA GLY A 327 11.11 10.61 -2.56
C GLY A 327 12.45 10.01 -2.22
N ASN A 328 13.03 9.21 -3.12
CA ASN A 328 14.25 8.48 -2.85
C ASN A 328 15.51 9.27 -3.27
N LEU A 329 15.61 9.70 -4.54
CA LEU A 329 16.73 10.52 -4.99
C LEU A 329 16.69 11.92 -4.38
N VAL A 330 15.52 12.56 -4.38
CA VAL A 330 15.27 13.84 -3.73
C VAL A 330 14.14 13.65 -2.73
N THR A 331 14.43 13.81 -1.46
CA THR A 331 13.48 13.59 -0.37
C THR A 331 12.93 14.93 0.13
N GLU A 332 11.70 14.95 0.59
CA GLU A 332 11.13 16.11 1.27
C GLU A 332 11.92 16.47 2.52
N LYS A 333 11.91 17.75 2.91
CA LYS A 333 12.56 18.19 4.13
C LYS A 333 11.77 17.77 5.37
N ASP A 334 10.46 17.94 5.31
CA ASP A 334 9.52 17.56 6.36
C ASP A 334 8.11 17.45 5.80
N GLY A 335 7.12 17.07 6.61
CA GLY A 335 5.75 16.84 6.18
C GLY A 335 5.03 18.02 5.52
N HIS A 336 5.51 19.29 5.65
CA HIS A 336 4.97 20.42 4.91
C HIS A 336 5.26 20.35 3.41
N HIS A 337 6.11 19.43 3.02
CA HIS A 337 6.57 19.23 1.65
C HIS A 337 6.17 17.87 1.06
N HIS A 338 5.37 17.07 1.78
CA HIS A 338 5.04 15.68 1.48
C HIS A 338 4.45 15.46 0.06
N TRP A 339 3.73 16.43 -0.49
CA TRP A 339 3.25 16.33 -1.85
C TRP A 339 4.36 16.31 -2.92
N LEU A 340 5.61 16.68 -2.57
CA LEU A 340 6.77 16.50 -3.46
C LEU A 340 7.13 15.01 -3.66
N HIS A 341 6.70 14.14 -2.77
CA HIS A 341 6.75 12.68 -2.95
C HIS A 341 5.48 12.21 -3.66
N GLU A 342 4.36 12.26 -2.97
CA GLU A 342 3.12 11.62 -3.37
C GLU A 342 2.46 12.26 -4.60
N GLY A 343 2.47 13.58 -4.67
CA GLY A 343 1.91 14.30 -5.82
C GLY A 343 2.71 14.07 -7.10
N PHE A 344 4.05 14.01 -7.01
CA PHE A 344 4.90 13.69 -8.15
C PHE A 344 4.72 12.22 -8.56
N ALA A 345 4.78 11.28 -7.64
CA ALA A 345 4.61 9.87 -7.95
C ALA A 345 3.25 9.59 -8.61
N THR A 346 2.18 10.18 -8.08
CA THR A 346 0.83 10.08 -8.66
C THR A 346 0.78 10.70 -10.07
N TYR A 347 1.38 11.87 -10.26
CA TYR A 347 1.41 12.54 -11.56
C TYR A 347 2.15 11.72 -12.62
N TYR A 348 3.33 11.20 -12.28
CA TYR A 348 4.12 10.38 -13.22
C TYR A 348 3.49 9.01 -13.45
N ALA A 349 2.79 8.43 -12.46
CA ALA A 349 1.96 7.25 -12.68
C ALA A 349 0.85 7.51 -13.71
N TYR A 350 0.18 8.66 -13.63
CA TYR A 350 -0.84 9.04 -14.61
C TYR A 350 -0.24 9.29 -16.01
N LEU A 351 0.96 9.82 -16.10
CA LEU A 351 1.67 9.93 -17.39
C LEU A 351 2.05 8.56 -17.95
N ALA A 352 2.46 7.61 -17.12
CA ALA A 352 2.73 6.24 -17.53
C ALA A 352 1.43 5.55 -18.01
N GLU A 353 0.31 5.70 -17.30
CA GLU A 353 -1.00 5.23 -17.76
C GLU A 353 -1.41 5.91 -19.08
N LYS A 354 -1.14 7.22 -19.25
CA LYS A 354 -1.35 7.91 -20.53
C LYS A 354 -0.53 7.31 -21.67
N HIS A 355 0.72 6.96 -21.39
CA HIS A 355 1.59 6.31 -22.38
C HIS A 355 1.09 4.92 -22.78
N LEU A 356 0.50 4.17 -21.84
CA LEU A 356 0.00 2.81 -22.05
C LEU A 356 -1.41 2.76 -22.65
N PHE A 357 -2.31 3.61 -22.14
CA PHE A 357 -3.75 3.54 -22.39
C PHE A 357 -4.32 4.75 -23.13
N GLY A 358 -3.49 5.73 -23.42
CA GLY A 358 -3.86 6.87 -24.24
C GLY A 358 -4.33 8.11 -23.48
N THR A 359 -4.47 9.18 -24.25
CA THR A 359 -4.77 10.52 -23.72
C THR A 359 -6.17 10.60 -23.12
N ASP A 360 -7.14 9.89 -23.68
CA ASP A 360 -8.51 9.87 -23.16
C ASP A 360 -8.57 9.28 -21.75
N HIS A 361 -7.89 8.15 -21.51
CA HIS A 361 -7.73 7.54 -20.19
C HIS A 361 -7.18 8.54 -19.15
N PHE A 362 -6.10 9.25 -19.48
CA PHE A 362 -5.47 10.23 -18.60
C PHE A 362 -6.44 11.34 -18.16
N TYR A 363 -7.17 11.94 -19.11
CA TYR A 363 -8.08 13.04 -18.75
C TYR A 363 -9.32 12.55 -17.99
N TRP A 364 -9.82 11.36 -18.28
CA TRP A 364 -10.92 10.79 -17.49
C TRP A 364 -10.49 10.38 -16.09
N LYS A 365 -9.26 9.92 -15.91
CA LYS A 365 -8.66 9.71 -14.57
C LYS A 365 -8.66 11.03 -13.79
N LEU A 366 -8.14 12.09 -14.37
CA LEU A 366 -8.18 13.44 -13.78
C LEU A 366 -9.62 13.92 -13.51
N HIS A 367 -10.57 13.63 -14.39
CA HIS A 367 -11.98 13.97 -14.16
C HIS A 367 -12.57 13.24 -12.96
N THR A 368 -12.19 11.99 -12.73
CA THR A 368 -12.61 11.21 -11.55
C THR A 368 -12.06 11.82 -10.27
N THR A 369 -10.77 12.15 -10.23
CA THR A 369 -10.14 12.75 -9.04
C THR A 369 -10.62 14.18 -8.79
N LEU A 370 -10.95 14.93 -9.85
CA LEU A 370 -11.59 16.23 -9.74
C LEU A 370 -12.91 16.14 -8.96
N LYS A 371 -13.75 15.12 -9.21
CA LYS A 371 -15.00 14.92 -8.47
C LYS A 371 -14.74 14.66 -6.98
N GLN A 372 -13.79 13.80 -6.66
CA GLN A 372 -13.40 13.49 -5.28
C GLN A 372 -12.92 14.74 -4.53
N LEU A 373 -12.05 15.55 -5.15
CA LEU A 373 -11.56 16.81 -4.58
C LEU A 373 -12.66 17.88 -4.48
N GLN A 374 -13.62 17.89 -5.41
CA GLN A 374 -14.80 18.75 -5.35
C GLN A 374 -15.68 18.37 -4.16
N GLU A 375 -15.93 17.09 -3.93
CA GLU A 375 -16.72 16.59 -2.79
C GLU A 375 -16.04 16.92 -1.46
N GLN A 376 -14.72 16.70 -1.35
CA GLN A 376 -13.94 17.05 -0.18
C GLN A 376 -14.06 18.57 0.13
N SER A 377 -13.81 19.42 -0.85
CA SER A 377 -13.90 20.88 -0.69
C SER A 377 -15.32 21.36 -0.41
N GLY A 378 -16.32 20.80 -1.12
CA GLY A 378 -17.74 21.12 -0.94
C GLY A 378 -18.28 20.75 0.44
N GLY A 379 -17.72 19.68 1.04
CA GLY A 379 -18.00 19.26 2.41
C GLY A 379 -17.29 20.07 3.50
N GLY A 380 -16.59 21.15 3.15
CA GLY A 380 -15.80 21.96 4.09
C GLY A 380 -14.55 21.25 4.63
N LYS A 381 -14.08 20.21 3.95
CA LYS A 381 -12.90 19.41 4.30
C LYS A 381 -11.74 19.62 3.33
N GLY A 382 -11.74 20.74 2.61
CA GLY A 382 -10.61 21.11 1.75
C GLY A 382 -9.35 21.37 2.57
N GLU A 383 -8.19 20.99 2.03
CA GLU A 383 -6.91 21.04 2.73
C GLU A 383 -5.82 21.69 1.87
N SER A 384 -4.86 22.34 2.52
CA SER A 384 -3.65 22.87 1.88
C SER A 384 -2.66 21.74 1.59
N LEU A 385 -1.96 21.78 0.45
CA LEU A 385 -0.84 20.89 0.17
C LEU A 385 0.37 21.10 1.09
N LEU A 386 0.40 22.22 1.82
CA LEU A 386 1.46 22.55 2.77
C LEU A 386 1.07 22.20 4.22
N ASP A 387 -0.08 21.59 4.45
CA ASP A 387 -0.47 21.10 5.78
C ASP A 387 0.09 19.68 5.99
N PRO A 388 1.01 19.47 6.95
CA PRO A 388 1.60 18.14 7.17
C PRO A 388 0.60 17.09 7.69
N LYS A 389 -0.63 17.50 8.00
CA LYS A 389 -1.71 16.62 8.47
C LYS A 389 -2.80 16.42 7.41
N ALA A 390 -2.59 16.91 6.19
CA ALA A 390 -3.54 16.74 5.11
C ALA A 390 -3.74 15.25 4.80
N SER A 391 -4.91 14.94 4.23
CA SER A 391 -5.27 13.57 3.85
C SER A 391 -4.49 13.08 2.63
N SER A 392 -4.46 11.76 2.43
CA SER A 392 -3.88 11.14 1.23
C SER A 392 -4.52 11.71 -0.05
N LEU A 393 -5.84 11.92 -0.09
CA LEU A 393 -6.51 12.52 -1.25
C LEU A 393 -5.88 13.88 -1.63
N THR A 394 -5.47 14.65 -0.64
CA THR A 394 -4.83 15.95 -0.86
C THR A 394 -3.40 15.78 -1.37
N PHE A 395 -2.55 14.99 -0.70
CA PHE A 395 -1.16 14.87 -1.12
C PHE A 395 -1.01 14.22 -2.50
N TYR A 396 -1.78 13.17 -2.78
CA TYR A 396 -1.74 12.40 -4.02
C TYR A 396 -2.47 13.16 -5.15
N GLU A 397 -3.78 13.32 -5.03
CA GLU A 397 -4.61 13.78 -6.15
C GLU A 397 -4.54 15.29 -6.36
N LYS A 398 -4.67 16.10 -5.31
CA LYS A 398 -4.49 17.54 -5.43
C LYS A 398 -3.05 17.89 -5.79
N GLY A 399 -2.06 17.12 -5.30
CA GLY A 399 -0.65 17.23 -5.68
C GLY A 399 -0.42 16.96 -7.17
N ALA A 400 -0.97 15.87 -7.71
CA ALA A 400 -0.90 15.58 -9.14
C ALA A 400 -1.59 16.67 -9.98
N TRP A 401 -2.76 17.16 -9.56
CA TRP A 401 -3.43 18.29 -10.20
C TRP A 401 -2.62 19.58 -10.19
N ALA A 402 -1.90 19.86 -9.11
CA ALA A 402 -1.00 21.02 -9.05
C ALA A 402 0.08 20.92 -10.12
N LEU A 403 0.66 19.74 -10.35
CA LEU A 403 1.66 19.50 -11.41
C LEU A 403 1.06 19.62 -12.82
N VAL A 404 -0.14 19.10 -13.05
CA VAL A 404 -0.87 19.27 -14.31
C VAL A 404 -1.08 20.77 -14.60
N ALA A 405 -1.55 21.52 -13.61
CA ALA A 405 -1.78 22.98 -13.74
C ALA A 405 -0.46 23.74 -13.93
N LEU A 406 0.59 23.39 -13.20
CA LEU A 406 1.90 24.00 -13.33
C LEU A 406 2.48 23.79 -14.73
N ARG A 407 2.43 22.56 -15.24
CA ARG A 407 2.89 22.24 -16.60
C ARG A 407 2.12 23.00 -17.67
N ALA A 408 0.80 23.11 -17.52
CA ALA A 408 -0.06 23.90 -18.42
C ALA A 408 0.28 25.40 -18.35
N GLU A 409 0.61 25.93 -17.17
CA GLU A 409 0.97 27.34 -16.99
C GLU A 409 2.34 27.68 -17.59
N VAL A 410 3.37 26.85 -17.30
CA VAL A 410 4.75 27.18 -17.72
C VAL A 410 5.13 26.62 -19.10
N GLY A 411 4.41 25.64 -19.59
CA GLY A 411 4.65 24.91 -20.84
C GLY A 411 5.63 23.73 -20.66
N ASP A 412 5.49 22.70 -21.52
CA ASP A 412 6.21 21.42 -21.42
C ASP A 412 7.73 21.59 -21.30
N ALA A 413 8.33 22.36 -22.20
CA ALA A 413 9.80 22.52 -22.24
C ALA A 413 10.36 23.14 -20.94
N ALA A 414 9.66 24.14 -20.38
CA ALA A 414 10.09 24.79 -19.14
C ALA A 414 9.86 23.88 -17.93
N PHE A 415 8.72 23.17 -17.91
CA PHE A 415 8.41 22.21 -16.85
C PHE A 415 9.48 21.10 -16.79
N THR A 416 9.70 20.39 -17.91
CA THR A 416 10.70 19.32 -18.00
C THR A 416 12.10 19.81 -17.62
N LYS A 417 12.51 20.98 -18.11
CA LYS A 417 13.80 21.57 -17.75
C LYS A 417 13.90 21.87 -16.26
N GLY A 418 12.85 22.41 -15.66
CA GLY A 418 12.81 22.74 -14.23
C GLY A 418 12.88 21.50 -13.35
N VAL A 419 12.11 20.43 -13.68
CA VAL A 419 12.15 19.15 -12.99
C VAL A 419 13.55 18.51 -13.08
N LYS A 420 14.15 18.47 -14.27
CA LYS A 420 15.54 17.96 -14.43
C LYS A 420 16.55 18.74 -13.59
N SER A 421 16.40 20.07 -13.53
CA SER A 421 17.27 20.92 -12.72
C SER A 421 17.10 20.65 -11.23
N TYR A 422 15.86 20.52 -10.77
CA TYR A 422 15.51 20.17 -9.39
C TYR A 422 16.15 18.84 -8.97
N LEU A 423 15.90 17.76 -9.72
CA LEU A 423 16.45 16.45 -9.40
C LEU A 423 17.99 16.44 -9.40
N LYS A 424 18.65 17.06 -10.39
CA LYS A 424 20.11 17.11 -10.45
C LYS A 424 20.73 17.95 -9.33
N ARG A 425 20.07 19.03 -8.92
CA ARG A 425 20.61 19.93 -7.89
C ARG A 425 20.49 19.36 -6.49
N TYR A 426 19.38 18.64 -6.23
CA TYR A 426 19.07 18.12 -4.91
C TYR A 426 19.24 16.60 -4.80
N GLN A 427 19.84 15.94 -5.79
CA GLN A 427 20.11 14.50 -5.72
C GLN A 427 20.79 14.10 -4.41
N PHE A 428 20.29 13.04 -3.78
CA PHE A 428 20.73 12.51 -2.49
C PHE A 428 20.63 13.53 -1.33
N ARG A 429 19.69 14.46 -1.44
CA ARG A 429 19.43 15.51 -0.43
C ARG A 429 17.94 15.70 -0.21
N ASN A 430 17.64 16.50 0.78
CA ASN A 430 16.30 16.96 1.08
C ASN A 430 16.04 18.31 0.42
N ALA A 431 14.78 18.54 0.03
CA ALA A 431 14.36 19.75 -0.65
C ALA A 431 13.01 20.24 -0.12
N THR A 432 12.77 21.53 -0.30
CA THR A 432 11.50 22.19 0.03
C THR A 432 10.69 22.48 -1.22
N VAL A 433 9.43 22.81 -1.04
CA VAL A 433 8.55 23.31 -2.13
C VAL A 433 9.13 24.56 -2.79
N ASP A 434 9.72 25.46 -2.01
CA ASP A 434 10.31 26.67 -2.55
C ASP A 434 11.57 26.39 -3.40
N ASP A 435 12.35 25.35 -3.04
CA ASP A 435 13.47 24.86 -3.87
C ASP A 435 12.98 24.39 -5.23
N PHE A 436 11.95 23.55 -5.27
CA PHE A 436 11.34 23.09 -6.50
C PHE A 436 10.79 24.25 -7.35
N LEU A 437 9.99 25.13 -6.75
CA LEU A 437 9.41 26.27 -7.45
C LEU A 437 10.48 27.24 -7.98
N GLN A 438 11.61 27.38 -7.29
CA GLN A 438 12.74 28.19 -7.76
C GLN A 438 13.37 27.62 -9.05
N GLU A 439 13.49 26.31 -9.19
CA GLU A 439 14.00 25.67 -10.41
C GLU A 439 13.00 25.85 -11.58
N ILE A 440 11.70 25.69 -11.33
CA ILE A 440 10.65 25.96 -12.33
C ILE A 440 10.63 27.43 -12.74
N LYS A 441 10.73 28.36 -11.78
CA LYS A 441 10.80 29.81 -12.04
C LYS A 441 12.01 30.14 -12.90
N THR A 442 13.16 29.55 -12.61
CA THR A 442 14.40 29.76 -13.37
C THR A 442 14.27 29.26 -14.81
N ALA A 443 13.65 28.09 -15.00
CA ALA A 443 13.43 27.49 -16.31
C ALA A 443 12.40 28.25 -17.16
N SER A 444 11.28 28.65 -16.55
CA SER A 444 10.14 29.28 -17.23
C SER A 444 10.24 30.81 -17.35
N LYS A 445 11.02 31.46 -16.47
CA LYS A 445 11.08 32.89 -16.26
C LYS A 445 9.73 33.51 -15.84
N LYS A 446 8.80 32.70 -15.32
CA LYS A 446 7.48 33.15 -14.84
C LYS A 446 7.48 33.41 -13.35
N ASN A 447 6.62 34.32 -12.89
CA ASN A 447 6.33 34.48 -11.48
C ASN A 447 5.29 33.44 -11.06
N LEU A 448 5.61 32.59 -10.11
CA LEU A 448 4.78 31.49 -9.64
C LEU A 448 4.03 31.79 -8.33
N SER A 449 4.02 33.04 -7.86
CA SER A 449 3.36 33.40 -6.59
C SER A 449 1.85 33.13 -6.63
N ASN A 450 1.19 33.43 -7.77
CA ASN A 450 -0.22 33.13 -7.94
C ASN A 450 -0.48 31.62 -7.96
N PHE A 451 0.37 30.84 -8.66
CA PHE A 451 0.28 29.40 -8.65
C PHE A 451 0.40 28.85 -7.22
N LYS A 452 1.42 29.27 -6.47
CA LYS A 452 1.62 28.83 -5.07
C LYS A 452 0.39 29.14 -4.21
N GLY A 453 -0.13 30.38 -4.28
CA GLY A 453 -1.31 30.78 -3.51
C GLY A 453 -2.57 29.97 -3.85
N VAL A 454 -2.80 29.68 -5.14
CA VAL A 454 -4.04 29.02 -5.60
C VAL A 454 -3.99 27.51 -5.42
N TRP A 455 -2.88 26.87 -5.78
CA TRP A 455 -2.81 25.41 -5.83
C TRP A 455 -2.22 24.77 -4.58
N LEU A 456 -1.26 25.45 -3.91
CA LEU A 456 -0.54 24.85 -2.77
C LEU A 456 -1.08 25.34 -1.42
N GLU A 457 -1.26 26.67 -1.24
CA GLU A 457 -1.61 27.27 0.05
C GLU A 457 -3.12 27.22 0.35
N ARG A 458 -3.97 27.44 -0.68
CA ARG A 458 -5.42 27.43 -0.52
C ARG A 458 -5.93 26.07 -0.10
N THR A 459 -6.90 26.03 0.82
CA THR A 459 -7.58 24.80 1.25
C THR A 459 -8.56 24.29 0.19
N GLU A 460 -9.37 25.19 -0.42
CA GLU A 460 -10.32 24.80 -1.44
C GLU A 460 -9.61 24.38 -2.74
N PHE A 461 -10.14 23.34 -3.37
CA PHE A 461 -9.66 22.90 -4.68
C PHE A 461 -10.08 23.93 -5.76
N PRO A 462 -9.16 24.36 -6.65
CA PRO A 462 -9.46 25.37 -7.69
C PRO A 462 -10.27 24.79 -8.86
N LEU A 463 -11.50 24.36 -8.55
CA LEU A 463 -12.40 23.59 -9.41
C LEU A 463 -12.61 24.17 -10.80
N GLN A 464 -12.79 25.50 -10.90
CA GLN A 464 -13.08 26.15 -12.19
C GLN A 464 -11.87 26.12 -13.13
N GLN A 465 -10.67 26.29 -12.58
CA GLN A 465 -9.43 26.18 -13.36
C GLN A 465 -9.21 24.74 -13.84
N ALA A 466 -9.40 23.76 -12.94
CA ALA A 466 -9.29 22.34 -13.27
C ALA A 466 -10.30 21.91 -14.36
N LYS A 467 -11.58 22.32 -14.24
CA LYS A 467 -12.61 22.06 -15.27
C LYS A 467 -12.24 22.68 -16.61
N SER A 468 -11.77 23.93 -16.61
CA SER A 468 -11.37 24.59 -17.85
C SER A 468 -10.21 23.87 -18.55
N LEU A 469 -9.22 23.38 -17.78
CA LEU A 469 -8.13 22.55 -18.32
C LEU A 469 -8.67 21.27 -18.97
N LEU A 470 -9.55 20.55 -18.31
CA LEU A 470 -10.12 19.31 -18.85
C LEU A 470 -10.91 19.56 -20.14
N ILE A 471 -11.81 20.55 -20.13
CA ILE A 471 -12.67 20.88 -21.28
C ILE A 471 -11.83 21.31 -22.49
N SER A 472 -10.76 22.08 -22.27
CA SER A 472 -9.88 22.52 -23.36
C SER A 472 -8.96 21.42 -23.90
N SER A 473 -8.70 20.37 -23.11
CA SER A 473 -7.70 19.33 -23.44
C SER A 473 -8.29 18.01 -23.88
N SER A 474 -9.58 17.73 -23.60
CA SER A 474 -10.22 16.46 -23.92
C SER A 474 -11.57 16.68 -24.63
N PRO A 475 -11.68 16.28 -25.91
CA PRO A 475 -12.94 16.36 -26.65
C PRO A 475 -14.09 15.54 -26.02
N SER A 476 -13.80 14.35 -25.48
CA SER A 476 -14.80 13.49 -24.84
C SER A 476 -15.30 14.08 -23.51
N ILE A 477 -14.43 14.72 -22.73
CA ILE A 477 -14.83 15.44 -21.52
C ILE A 477 -15.61 16.71 -21.87
N LYS A 478 -15.20 17.44 -22.92
CA LYS A 478 -15.98 18.56 -23.40
C LYS A 478 -17.39 18.11 -23.76
N LEU A 479 -17.51 17.05 -24.54
CA LEU A 479 -18.80 16.47 -24.92
C LEU A 479 -19.62 16.04 -23.68
N TRP A 480 -18.97 15.50 -22.64
CA TRP A 480 -19.61 15.16 -21.38
C TRP A 480 -20.21 16.37 -20.65
N TYR A 481 -19.47 17.49 -20.59
CA TYR A 481 -20.00 18.71 -19.98
C TYR A 481 -21.08 19.37 -20.87
N ASP A 482 -20.95 19.33 -22.20
CA ASP A 482 -21.99 19.81 -23.12
C ASP A 482 -23.30 19.04 -22.91
N LEU A 483 -23.23 17.71 -22.74
CA LEU A 483 -24.40 16.88 -22.41
C LEU A 483 -25.05 17.28 -21.09
N GLN A 484 -24.25 17.57 -20.06
CA GLN A 484 -24.79 17.90 -18.73
C GLN A 484 -25.52 19.25 -18.67
N VAL A 485 -25.22 20.17 -19.58
CA VAL A 485 -25.87 21.50 -19.65
C VAL A 485 -26.96 21.55 -20.72
N ALA A 486 -27.13 20.47 -21.50
CA ALA A 486 -28.21 20.37 -22.50
C ALA A 486 -29.58 20.47 -21.82
N GLN A 487 -30.50 21.28 -22.37
CA GLN A 487 -31.85 21.40 -21.84
C GLN A 487 -32.67 20.16 -22.16
N THR A 488 -33.38 19.63 -21.18
CA THR A 488 -33.79 18.24 -21.04
C THR A 488 -35.02 17.78 -21.83
N ASP A 489 -35.70 18.61 -22.60
CA ASP A 489 -37.01 18.20 -23.19
C ASP A 489 -36.92 17.20 -24.33
N ALA A 490 -35.73 16.96 -24.92
CA ALA A 490 -35.48 15.89 -25.90
C ALA A 490 -33.96 15.69 -26.14
N ILE A 491 -33.20 15.16 -25.15
CA ILE A 491 -31.81 14.83 -25.40
C ILE A 491 -31.72 13.62 -26.35
N ASP A 492 -31.04 13.79 -27.48
CA ASP A 492 -30.69 12.70 -28.38
C ASP A 492 -29.43 11.99 -27.89
N TYR A 493 -29.58 11.08 -26.90
CA TYR A 493 -28.47 10.32 -26.32
C TYR A 493 -27.72 9.47 -27.37
N LEU A 494 -28.41 9.01 -28.43
CA LEU A 494 -27.78 8.22 -29.48
C LEU A 494 -26.77 9.07 -30.27
N SER A 495 -27.11 10.32 -30.58
CA SER A 495 -26.18 11.25 -31.22
C SER A 495 -24.93 11.49 -30.37
N TYR A 496 -25.05 11.61 -29.02
CA TYR A 496 -23.91 11.73 -28.13
C TYR A 496 -23.08 10.44 -28.06
N TRP A 497 -23.73 9.27 -28.07
CA TRP A 497 -23.05 7.98 -28.08
C TRP A 497 -22.20 7.78 -29.35
N ASP A 498 -22.76 8.16 -30.52
CA ASP A 498 -22.10 8.03 -31.81
C ASP A 498 -21.02 9.10 -32.06
N ALA A 499 -21.10 10.23 -31.37
CA ALA A 499 -20.13 11.32 -31.48
C ALA A 499 -18.72 10.99 -30.96
N THR A 500 -18.58 9.91 -30.18
CA THR A 500 -17.27 9.51 -29.61
C THR A 500 -17.14 8.01 -29.45
N THR A 501 -15.91 7.51 -29.59
CA THR A 501 -15.54 6.13 -29.26
C THR A 501 -14.92 6.01 -27.86
N SER A 502 -14.92 7.09 -27.08
CA SER A 502 -14.39 7.10 -25.70
C SER A 502 -15.12 6.08 -24.83
N VAL A 503 -14.38 5.09 -24.36
CA VAL A 503 -14.87 4.08 -23.42
C VAL A 503 -15.41 4.74 -22.16
N HIS A 504 -14.65 5.67 -21.60
CA HIS A 504 -15.00 6.37 -20.37
C HIS A 504 -16.28 7.23 -20.51
N PHE A 505 -16.42 7.93 -21.64
CA PHE A 505 -17.65 8.68 -21.92
C PHE A 505 -18.87 7.74 -21.99
N ARG A 506 -18.76 6.65 -22.76
CA ARG A 506 -19.85 5.68 -22.94
C ARG A 506 -20.23 4.99 -21.65
N THR A 507 -19.24 4.61 -20.83
CA THR A 507 -19.45 4.07 -19.49
C THR A 507 -20.18 5.07 -18.60
N ALA A 508 -19.69 6.31 -18.51
CA ALA A 508 -20.32 7.35 -17.70
C ALA A 508 -21.76 7.71 -18.19
N LEU A 509 -22.00 7.60 -19.51
CA LEU A 509 -23.34 7.79 -20.08
C LEU A 509 -24.32 6.71 -19.62
N LEU A 510 -23.90 5.43 -19.69
CA LEU A 510 -24.68 4.29 -19.21
C LEU A 510 -24.96 4.40 -17.72
N GLU A 511 -23.96 4.70 -16.91
CA GLU A 511 -24.08 4.80 -15.45
C GLU A 511 -25.04 5.93 -15.03
N LYS A 512 -24.91 7.12 -15.63
CA LYS A 512 -25.64 8.30 -15.18
C LYS A 512 -27.06 8.40 -15.73
N TYR A 513 -27.27 7.98 -16.99
CA TYR A 513 -28.53 8.22 -17.72
C TYR A 513 -29.31 6.93 -18.01
N HIS A 514 -28.97 5.81 -17.37
CA HIS A 514 -29.55 4.48 -17.61
C HIS A 514 -31.07 4.48 -17.73
N SER A 515 -31.80 5.29 -16.95
CA SER A 515 -33.28 5.34 -16.99
C SER A 515 -33.86 6.04 -18.24
N SER A 516 -33.03 6.73 -19.02
CA SER A 516 -33.47 7.58 -20.15
C SER A 516 -32.87 7.16 -21.48
N LEU A 517 -31.97 6.16 -21.50
CA LEU A 517 -31.29 5.74 -22.71
C LEU A 517 -32.21 4.88 -23.61
N PRO A 518 -32.15 5.08 -24.95
CA PRO A 518 -32.87 4.24 -25.89
C PRO A 518 -32.27 2.82 -25.95
N GLN A 519 -33.10 1.82 -26.25
CA GLN A 519 -32.71 0.40 -26.36
C GLN A 519 -31.49 0.19 -27.29
N ALA A 520 -31.39 0.98 -28.36
CA ALA A 520 -30.29 0.89 -29.31
C ALA A 520 -28.89 1.07 -28.65
N ILE A 521 -28.77 1.92 -27.61
CA ILE A 521 -27.51 2.09 -26.87
C ILE A 521 -27.19 0.83 -26.09
N TYR A 522 -28.16 0.22 -25.42
CA TYR A 522 -27.95 -1.03 -24.68
C TYR A 522 -27.53 -2.19 -25.60
N GLU A 523 -28.12 -2.28 -26.79
CA GLU A 523 -27.73 -3.28 -27.79
C GLU A 523 -26.30 -3.07 -28.28
N GLN A 524 -25.90 -1.84 -28.53
CA GLN A 524 -24.52 -1.51 -28.90
C GLN A 524 -23.55 -1.75 -27.74
N ALA A 525 -23.93 -1.41 -26.53
CA ALA A 525 -23.10 -1.64 -25.34
C ALA A 525 -22.90 -3.12 -25.04
N PHE A 526 -23.96 -3.92 -25.16
CA PHE A 526 -23.89 -5.38 -25.03
C PHE A 526 -22.98 -6.03 -26.10
N SER A 527 -23.04 -5.56 -27.33
CA SER A 527 -22.22 -6.04 -28.44
C SER A 527 -20.80 -5.45 -28.45
N SER A 528 -20.44 -4.64 -27.48
CA SER A 528 -19.12 -4.01 -27.40
C SER A 528 -18.03 -5.03 -27.05
N ASP A 529 -16.90 -4.96 -27.75
CA ASP A 529 -15.68 -5.71 -27.40
C ASP A 529 -14.99 -5.15 -26.13
N THR A 530 -15.49 -4.02 -25.61
CA THR A 530 -14.89 -3.31 -24.48
C THR A 530 -15.58 -3.66 -23.18
N ILE A 531 -14.88 -4.38 -22.31
CA ILE A 531 -15.39 -4.90 -21.03
C ILE A 531 -16.02 -3.80 -20.14
N PRO A 532 -15.39 -2.64 -19.87
CA PRO A 532 -16.00 -1.60 -19.02
C PRO A 532 -17.37 -1.11 -19.53
N ILE A 533 -17.59 -1.09 -20.85
CA ILE A 533 -18.90 -0.72 -21.41
C ILE A 533 -19.93 -1.82 -21.10
N ARG A 534 -19.58 -3.10 -21.21
CA ARG A 534 -20.48 -4.21 -20.84
C ARG A 534 -20.78 -4.23 -19.34
N GLN A 535 -19.79 -3.94 -18.49
CA GLN A 535 -19.99 -3.81 -17.03
C GLN A 535 -20.99 -2.71 -16.70
N ALA A 536 -20.90 -1.56 -17.35
CA ALA A 536 -21.79 -0.42 -17.11
C ALA A 536 -23.27 -0.70 -17.43
N LEU A 537 -23.59 -1.75 -18.20
CA LEU A 537 -24.97 -2.21 -18.43
C LEU A 537 -25.72 -2.50 -17.11
N PHE A 538 -25.03 -3.07 -16.14
CA PHE A 538 -25.62 -3.43 -14.85
C PHE A 538 -26.01 -2.24 -13.97
N SER A 539 -25.71 -1.02 -14.39
CA SER A 539 -26.25 0.20 -13.77
C SER A 539 -27.76 0.32 -13.97
N SER A 540 -28.35 -0.36 -14.96
CA SER A 540 -29.77 -0.33 -15.23
C SER A 540 -30.53 -1.45 -14.49
N PRO A 541 -31.47 -1.12 -13.59
CA PRO A 541 -32.30 -2.13 -12.94
C PRO A 541 -33.29 -2.84 -13.89
N ASP A 542 -33.60 -2.22 -15.03
CA ASP A 542 -34.53 -2.76 -16.05
C ASP A 542 -33.82 -3.59 -17.15
N LEU A 543 -32.55 -3.96 -16.93
CA LEU A 543 -31.72 -4.62 -17.94
C LEU A 543 -32.33 -5.93 -18.48
N THR A 544 -33.07 -6.68 -17.64
CA THR A 544 -33.81 -7.90 -18.05
C THR A 544 -34.88 -7.63 -19.11
N LYS A 545 -35.59 -6.49 -19.00
CA LYS A 545 -36.62 -6.08 -19.94
C LYS A 545 -36.02 -5.57 -21.24
N ILE A 546 -34.86 -4.94 -21.15
CA ILE A 546 -34.18 -4.27 -22.27
C ILE A 546 -33.45 -5.29 -23.16
N LEU A 547 -32.65 -6.17 -22.59
CA LEU A 547 -31.80 -7.13 -23.33
C LEU A 547 -32.38 -8.54 -23.39
N GLY A 548 -33.21 -8.91 -22.42
CA GLY A 548 -33.74 -10.26 -22.28
C GLY A 548 -32.76 -11.25 -21.64
N LYS A 549 -33.33 -12.39 -21.20
CA LYS A 549 -32.61 -13.41 -20.39
C LYS A 549 -31.43 -14.01 -21.15
N ASP A 550 -31.62 -14.44 -22.39
CA ASP A 550 -30.62 -15.19 -23.17
C ASP A 550 -29.32 -14.40 -23.34
N LYS A 551 -29.41 -13.07 -23.58
CA LYS A 551 -28.23 -12.21 -23.69
C LYS A 551 -27.53 -12.05 -22.36
N LEU A 552 -28.27 -11.90 -21.26
CA LEU A 552 -27.67 -11.76 -19.92
C LEU A 552 -26.96 -13.03 -19.47
N GLU A 553 -27.48 -14.21 -19.84
CA GLU A 553 -26.83 -15.48 -19.55
C GLU A 553 -25.44 -15.60 -20.20
N THR A 554 -25.24 -15.02 -21.39
CA THR A 554 -23.91 -15.05 -22.04
C THR A 554 -22.86 -14.25 -21.25
N LEU A 555 -23.27 -13.28 -20.43
CA LEU A 555 -22.32 -12.50 -19.60
C LEU A 555 -21.73 -13.32 -18.43
N LEU A 556 -22.26 -14.52 -18.13
CA LEU A 556 -21.60 -15.47 -17.23
C LEU A 556 -20.27 -15.99 -17.79
N GLU A 557 -20.07 -15.91 -19.11
CA GLU A 557 -18.83 -16.32 -19.79
C GLU A 557 -17.94 -15.12 -20.19
N ASP A 558 -18.28 -13.90 -19.73
CA ASP A 558 -17.50 -12.68 -20.03
C ASP A 558 -16.04 -12.80 -19.61
N GLU A 559 -15.17 -12.01 -20.23
CA GLU A 559 -13.72 -11.97 -19.98
C GLU A 559 -13.34 -11.08 -18.77
N SER A 560 -14.25 -10.94 -17.78
CA SER A 560 -14.08 -10.16 -16.57
C SER A 560 -14.74 -10.84 -15.38
N TYR A 561 -14.05 -10.89 -14.25
CA TYR A 561 -14.61 -11.41 -13.00
C TYR A 561 -15.74 -10.53 -12.46
N ILE A 562 -15.64 -9.22 -12.56
CA ILE A 562 -16.70 -8.31 -12.10
C ILE A 562 -17.95 -8.46 -12.97
N THR A 563 -17.82 -8.59 -14.31
CA THR A 563 -18.95 -8.85 -15.18
C THR A 563 -19.65 -10.16 -14.82
N LYS A 564 -18.88 -11.24 -14.60
CA LYS A 564 -19.43 -12.55 -14.19
C LYS A 564 -20.13 -12.48 -12.84
N GLU A 565 -19.56 -11.78 -11.86
CA GLU A 565 -20.17 -11.57 -10.54
C GLU A 565 -21.51 -10.85 -10.64
N LEU A 566 -21.52 -9.73 -11.38
CA LEU A 566 -22.71 -8.92 -11.59
C LEU A 566 -23.80 -9.74 -12.35
N ALA A 567 -23.41 -10.47 -13.40
CA ALA A 567 -24.31 -11.32 -14.15
C ALA A 567 -24.92 -12.43 -13.26
N LEU A 568 -24.09 -13.12 -12.48
CA LEU A 568 -24.57 -14.17 -11.55
C LEU A 568 -25.60 -13.61 -10.56
N PHE A 569 -25.27 -12.52 -9.88
CA PHE A 569 -26.17 -11.92 -8.90
C PHE A 569 -27.47 -11.44 -9.57
N PHE A 570 -27.37 -10.75 -10.70
CA PHE A 570 -28.53 -10.18 -11.42
C PHE A 570 -29.46 -11.27 -11.95
N LEU A 571 -28.92 -12.33 -12.55
CA LEU A 571 -29.69 -13.49 -13.04
C LEU A 571 -30.33 -14.25 -11.88
N TRP A 572 -29.59 -14.53 -10.81
CA TRP A 572 -30.10 -15.22 -9.64
C TRP A 572 -31.26 -14.47 -8.97
N GLN A 573 -31.18 -13.14 -8.93
CA GLN A 573 -32.21 -12.28 -8.35
C GLN A 573 -33.46 -12.23 -9.20
N ASN A 574 -33.33 -12.10 -10.54
CA ASN A 574 -34.45 -11.83 -11.45
C ASN A 574 -35.11 -13.09 -12.03
N TYR A 575 -34.47 -14.26 -11.97
CA TYR A 575 -34.98 -15.53 -12.52
C TYR A 575 -34.89 -16.65 -11.46
N PRO A 576 -35.79 -16.63 -10.44
CA PRO A 576 -35.78 -17.61 -9.34
C PRO A 576 -35.86 -19.06 -9.81
N GLU A 577 -36.60 -19.33 -10.92
CA GLU A 577 -36.79 -20.66 -11.49
C GLU A 577 -35.52 -21.27 -12.07
N ASP A 578 -34.50 -20.44 -12.41
CA ASP A 578 -33.24 -20.89 -13.00
C ASP A 578 -32.04 -20.77 -12.06
N ARG A 579 -32.23 -20.47 -10.80
CA ARG A 579 -31.15 -20.34 -9.79
C ARG A 579 -30.21 -21.53 -9.78
N GLU A 580 -30.76 -22.75 -9.84
CA GLU A 580 -29.99 -23.98 -9.88
C GLU A 580 -29.06 -24.04 -11.13
N LYS A 581 -29.59 -23.66 -12.30
CA LYS A 581 -28.80 -23.57 -13.54
C LYS A 581 -27.61 -22.61 -13.37
N TYR A 582 -27.84 -21.40 -12.87
CA TYR A 582 -26.79 -20.39 -12.73
C TYR A 582 -25.71 -20.80 -11.72
N LEU A 583 -26.14 -21.35 -10.57
CA LEU A 583 -25.21 -21.85 -9.57
C LEU A 583 -24.37 -23.03 -10.08
N ASN A 584 -24.97 -23.95 -10.85
CA ASN A 584 -24.22 -25.06 -11.45
C ASN A 584 -23.19 -24.58 -12.49
N THR A 585 -23.57 -23.60 -13.32
CA THR A 585 -22.69 -23.01 -14.34
C THR A 585 -21.47 -22.33 -13.72
N THR A 586 -21.65 -21.63 -12.59
CA THR A 586 -20.62 -20.79 -11.97
C THR A 586 -19.90 -21.45 -10.78
N LYS A 587 -20.20 -22.72 -10.48
CA LYS A 587 -19.71 -23.45 -9.30
C LYS A 587 -18.18 -23.42 -9.11
N THR A 588 -17.43 -23.42 -10.21
CA THR A 588 -15.97 -23.46 -10.22
C THR A 588 -15.32 -22.08 -10.29
N PHE A 589 -16.12 -21.01 -10.35
CA PHE A 589 -15.57 -19.66 -10.44
C PHE A 589 -15.08 -19.19 -9.08
N HIS A 590 -13.86 -18.64 -9.04
CA HIS A 590 -13.27 -18.09 -7.82
C HIS A 590 -13.30 -16.57 -7.80
N GLY A 591 -12.97 -15.93 -8.91
CA GLY A 591 -12.91 -14.47 -9.02
C GLY A 591 -11.52 -13.88 -8.79
N LEU A 592 -11.51 -12.62 -8.39
CA LEU A 592 -10.30 -11.86 -8.02
C LEU A 592 -9.54 -12.52 -6.83
N PRO A 593 -8.34 -12.07 -6.47
CA PRO A 593 -7.59 -12.61 -5.33
C PRO A 593 -8.39 -12.71 -4.02
N ASN A 594 -9.33 -11.79 -3.79
CA ASN A 594 -10.25 -11.82 -2.65
C ASN A 594 -11.44 -12.78 -2.82
N LYS A 595 -11.46 -13.61 -3.87
CA LYS A 595 -12.49 -14.62 -4.17
C LYS A 595 -13.93 -14.06 -4.21
N ASN A 596 -14.11 -12.85 -4.72
CA ASN A 596 -15.42 -12.17 -4.75
C ASN A 596 -16.56 -13.04 -5.31
N ILE A 597 -16.37 -13.72 -6.46
CA ILE A 597 -17.40 -14.59 -7.05
C ILE A 597 -17.66 -15.80 -6.15
N ARG A 598 -16.61 -16.42 -5.57
CA ARG A 598 -16.78 -17.59 -4.69
C ARG A 598 -17.57 -17.25 -3.43
N LEU A 599 -17.27 -16.12 -2.80
CA LEU A 599 -18.00 -15.64 -1.63
C LEU A 599 -19.48 -15.39 -1.96
N LEU A 600 -19.76 -14.70 -3.07
CA LEU A 600 -21.10 -14.49 -3.57
C LEU A 600 -21.80 -15.84 -3.86
N TRP A 601 -21.14 -16.74 -4.59
CA TRP A 601 -21.67 -18.04 -4.98
C TRP A 601 -22.09 -18.88 -3.74
N LEU A 602 -21.22 -18.98 -2.74
CA LEU A 602 -21.52 -19.70 -1.49
C LEU A 602 -22.77 -19.14 -0.82
N THR A 603 -22.87 -17.81 -0.76
CA THR A 603 -24.01 -17.12 -0.18
C THR A 603 -25.30 -17.42 -0.96
N LEU A 604 -25.28 -17.27 -2.28
CA LEU A 604 -26.45 -17.52 -3.13
C LEU A 604 -26.88 -18.99 -3.12
N ALA A 605 -25.91 -19.91 -3.07
CA ALA A 605 -26.18 -21.35 -2.97
C ALA A 605 -26.93 -21.71 -1.68
N MET A 606 -26.53 -21.13 -0.56
CA MET A 606 -27.18 -21.33 0.75
C MET A 606 -28.57 -20.67 0.81
N LEU A 607 -28.76 -19.53 0.15
CA LEU A 607 -30.05 -18.83 0.07
C LEU A 607 -31.04 -19.46 -0.94
N SER A 608 -30.61 -20.46 -1.70
CA SER A 608 -31.45 -21.17 -2.67
C SER A 608 -32.04 -22.44 -2.05
N GLU A 609 -33.29 -22.39 -1.59
CA GLU A 609 -33.94 -23.41 -0.76
C GLU A 609 -33.81 -24.86 -1.27
N ASN A 610 -33.78 -25.08 -2.57
CA ASN A 610 -33.76 -26.42 -3.19
C ASN A 610 -32.40 -26.79 -3.77
N PHE A 611 -31.38 -25.94 -3.63
CA PHE A 611 -30.05 -26.18 -4.18
C PHE A 611 -29.18 -26.94 -3.19
N ASN A 612 -28.88 -28.21 -3.50
CA ASN A 612 -27.93 -29.07 -2.72
C ASN A 612 -28.14 -29.04 -1.20
N GLY A 613 -29.38 -29.14 -0.71
CA GLY A 613 -29.73 -29.05 0.71
C GLY A 613 -28.79 -29.77 1.70
N PRO A 614 -28.30 -31.01 1.41
CA PRO A 614 -27.28 -31.67 2.26
C PRO A 614 -25.94 -30.96 2.33
N MET A 615 -25.57 -30.20 1.29
CA MET A 615 -24.29 -29.49 1.17
C MET A 615 -24.31 -28.08 1.78
N THR A 616 -25.45 -27.60 2.25
CA THR A 616 -25.59 -26.25 2.83
C THR A 616 -24.60 -26.04 3.99
N LYS A 617 -24.40 -27.07 4.82
CA LYS A 617 -23.42 -27.02 5.90
C LYS A 617 -22.00 -26.88 5.38
N ASP A 618 -21.61 -27.62 4.35
CA ASP A 618 -20.26 -27.57 3.77
C ASP A 618 -19.97 -26.19 3.16
N TYR A 619 -20.97 -25.56 2.55
CA TYR A 619 -20.86 -24.20 2.01
C TYR A 619 -20.69 -23.15 3.12
N PHE A 620 -21.43 -23.31 4.22
CA PHE A 620 -21.28 -22.45 5.39
C PHE A 620 -19.91 -22.63 6.05
N ASP A 621 -19.47 -23.89 6.19
CA ASP A 621 -18.16 -24.20 6.77
C ASP A 621 -17.02 -23.64 5.89
N GLU A 622 -17.12 -23.73 4.55
CA GLU A 622 -16.17 -23.10 3.64
C GLU A 622 -16.16 -21.57 3.81
N LEU A 623 -17.33 -20.92 3.82
CA LEU A 623 -17.44 -19.47 3.99
C LEU A 623 -16.86 -19.04 5.35
N SER A 624 -17.15 -19.78 6.41
CA SER A 624 -16.60 -19.54 7.74
C SER A 624 -15.07 -19.71 7.79
N THR A 625 -14.54 -20.72 7.08
CA THR A 625 -13.09 -20.97 6.99
C THR A 625 -12.34 -19.79 6.37
N TYR A 626 -12.93 -19.06 5.43
CA TYR A 626 -12.31 -17.87 4.86
C TYR A 626 -12.14 -16.70 5.86
N THR A 627 -12.65 -16.79 7.08
CA THR A 627 -12.35 -15.82 8.16
C THR A 627 -11.03 -16.10 8.87
N ASP A 628 -10.42 -17.30 8.66
CA ASP A 628 -9.23 -17.75 9.38
C ASP A 628 -8.00 -16.83 9.10
N PRO A 629 -7.14 -16.59 10.12
CA PRO A 629 -5.93 -15.77 9.96
C PRO A 629 -4.93 -16.23 8.88
N SER A 630 -5.05 -17.47 8.41
CA SER A 630 -4.23 -17.99 7.30
C SER A 630 -4.57 -17.38 5.93
N TYR A 631 -5.68 -16.68 5.80
CA TYR A 631 -6.07 -15.96 4.59
C TYR A 631 -5.77 -14.46 4.68
N GLY A 632 -5.53 -13.86 3.52
CA GLY A 632 -5.32 -12.41 3.41
C GLY A 632 -6.54 -11.60 3.88
N PHE A 633 -6.30 -10.45 4.44
CA PHE A 633 -7.35 -9.68 5.12
C PHE A 633 -8.49 -9.24 4.20
N GLU A 634 -8.27 -9.02 2.89
CA GLU A 634 -9.34 -8.66 1.94
C GLU A 634 -10.37 -9.80 1.81
N LEU A 635 -9.92 -11.05 1.69
CA LEU A 635 -10.80 -12.22 1.65
C LEU A 635 -11.55 -12.40 2.97
N ARG A 636 -10.84 -12.28 4.09
CA ARG A 636 -11.43 -12.39 5.44
C ARG A 636 -12.52 -11.35 5.66
N GLN A 637 -12.29 -10.11 5.23
CA GLN A 637 -13.27 -9.03 5.34
C GLN A 637 -14.56 -9.36 4.56
N GLY A 638 -14.41 -9.87 3.33
CA GLY A 638 -15.53 -10.31 2.52
C GLY A 638 -16.32 -11.45 3.17
N ALA A 639 -15.63 -12.46 3.71
CA ALA A 639 -16.25 -13.59 4.41
C ALA A 639 -17.04 -13.14 5.66
N PHE A 640 -16.46 -12.28 6.50
CA PHE A 640 -17.17 -11.68 7.64
C PHE A 640 -18.42 -10.90 7.21
N PHE A 641 -18.31 -10.13 6.12
CA PHE A 641 -19.46 -9.37 5.60
C PHE A 641 -20.62 -10.30 5.21
N TYR A 642 -20.36 -11.32 4.39
CA TYR A 642 -21.42 -12.25 3.96
C TYR A 642 -21.98 -13.09 5.10
N LEU A 643 -21.16 -13.56 6.04
CA LEU A 643 -21.63 -14.26 7.24
C LEU A 643 -22.55 -13.36 8.06
N LYS A 644 -22.13 -12.15 8.36
CA LYS A 644 -22.91 -11.19 9.17
C LYS A 644 -24.24 -10.86 8.52
N GLU A 645 -24.26 -10.56 7.23
CA GLU A 645 -25.46 -10.09 6.53
C GLU A 645 -26.50 -11.21 6.28
N ALA A 646 -26.04 -12.47 6.11
CA ALA A 646 -26.94 -13.53 5.65
C ALA A 646 -27.19 -14.65 6.67
N PHE A 647 -26.23 -15.01 7.54
CA PHE A 647 -26.29 -16.26 8.31
C PHE A 647 -25.93 -16.13 9.79
N GLY A 648 -25.20 -15.10 10.17
CA GLY A 648 -24.56 -14.99 11.48
C GLY A 648 -23.19 -15.69 11.54
N LEU A 649 -22.41 -15.36 12.58
CA LEU A 649 -21.08 -15.89 12.81
C LEU A 649 -21.17 -17.14 13.72
N ASN A 650 -20.48 -18.22 13.32
CA ASN A 650 -20.26 -19.37 14.21
C ASN A 650 -19.11 -19.06 15.21
N GLU A 651 -18.75 -20.03 16.06
CA GLU A 651 -17.73 -19.83 17.11
C GLU A 651 -16.33 -19.59 16.51
N ASP A 652 -15.98 -20.28 15.41
CA ASP A 652 -14.69 -20.11 14.75
C ASP A 652 -14.58 -18.73 14.11
N ALA A 653 -15.61 -18.31 13.37
CA ALA A 653 -15.64 -16.96 12.78
C ALA A 653 -15.63 -15.87 13.86
N LEU A 654 -16.33 -16.07 14.99
CA LEU A 654 -16.33 -15.13 16.10
C LEU A 654 -14.94 -15.04 16.76
N THR A 655 -14.28 -16.18 16.94
CA THR A 655 -12.89 -16.26 17.42
C THR A 655 -11.95 -15.50 16.48
N ASN A 656 -12.07 -15.74 15.18
CA ASN A 656 -11.26 -15.08 14.13
C ASN A 656 -11.53 -13.57 14.04
N LEU A 657 -12.77 -13.14 14.33
CA LEU A 657 -13.11 -11.71 14.42
C LEU A 657 -12.41 -11.04 15.61
N VAL A 658 -12.43 -11.69 16.78
CA VAL A 658 -11.72 -11.15 17.97
C VAL A 658 -10.22 -10.99 17.67
N LYS A 659 -9.57 -12.00 17.08
CA LYS A 659 -8.16 -11.91 16.64
C LYS A 659 -7.95 -10.75 15.64
N ALA A 660 -8.85 -10.57 14.68
CA ALA A 660 -8.78 -9.51 13.68
C ALA A 660 -8.83 -8.08 14.28
N THR A 661 -9.40 -7.90 15.49
CA THR A 661 -9.40 -6.60 16.17
C THR A 661 -8.03 -6.07 16.55
N ASN A 662 -7.00 -6.90 16.49
CA ASN A 662 -5.59 -6.55 16.75
C ASN A 662 -4.71 -6.70 15.50
N HIS A 663 -5.30 -6.91 14.33
CA HIS A 663 -4.56 -7.08 13.08
C HIS A 663 -3.65 -5.88 12.79
N HIS A 664 -2.50 -6.12 12.16
CA HIS A 664 -1.56 -5.05 11.83
C HIS A 664 -2.10 -4.10 10.74
N ALA A 665 -2.82 -4.61 9.74
CA ALA A 665 -3.47 -3.76 8.74
C ALA A 665 -4.59 -2.94 9.41
N TRP A 666 -4.40 -1.62 9.47
CA TRP A 666 -5.27 -0.72 10.24
C TRP A 666 -6.70 -0.65 9.68
N GLN A 667 -6.86 -0.78 8.35
CA GLN A 667 -8.16 -0.78 7.69
C GLN A 667 -8.99 -1.99 8.17
N PHE A 668 -8.39 -3.18 8.10
CA PHE A 668 -9.03 -4.42 8.53
C PHE A 668 -9.27 -4.45 10.05
N LYS A 669 -8.31 -3.98 10.83
CA LYS A 669 -8.49 -3.80 12.27
C LYS A 669 -9.67 -2.90 12.61
N LYS A 670 -9.81 -1.77 11.89
CA LYS A 670 -10.95 -0.86 12.07
C LYS A 670 -12.27 -1.54 11.71
N PHE A 671 -12.31 -2.25 10.58
CA PHE A 671 -13.48 -3.04 10.17
C PHE A 671 -13.85 -4.06 11.25
N ALA A 672 -12.90 -4.86 11.71
CA ALA A 672 -13.15 -5.91 12.72
C ALA A 672 -13.65 -5.33 14.05
N ARG A 673 -13.09 -4.20 14.49
CA ARG A 673 -13.57 -3.51 15.70
C ARG A 673 -14.98 -2.97 15.54
N ASN A 674 -15.29 -2.34 14.42
CA ASN A 674 -16.64 -1.84 14.15
C ASN A 674 -17.66 -2.99 14.13
N LEU A 675 -17.33 -4.10 13.47
CA LEU A 675 -18.19 -5.28 13.42
C LEU A 675 -18.37 -5.90 14.82
N LEU A 676 -17.30 -6.03 15.60
CA LEU A 676 -17.40 -6.54 16.97
C LEU A 676 -18.24 -5.59 17.85
N ASP A 677 -18.11 -4.28 17.68
CA ASP A 677 -18.89 -3.28 18.39
C ASP A 677 -20.39 -3.38 18.05
N GLU A 678 -20.72 -3.62 16.79
CA GLU A 678 -22.09 -3.85 16.35
C GLU A 678 -22.67 -5.15 16.96
N LEU A 679 -21.91 -6.25 16.91
CA LEU A 679 -22.32 -7.54 17.50
C LEU A 679 -22.43 -7.47 19.02
N TRP A 680 -21.69 -6.59 19.69
CA TRP A 680 -21.76 -6.40 21.15
C TRP A 680 -23.11 -5.86 21.63
N GLU A 681 -23.86 -5.17 20.77
CA GLU A 681 -25.22 -4.67 21.10
C GLU A 681 -26.28 -5.78 21.05
N ASP A 682 -25.96 -6.93 20.42
CA ASP A 682 -26.85 -8.11 20.43
C ASP A 682 -26.57 -8.99 21.66
N ALA A 683 -27.60 -9.35 22.41
CA ALA A 683 -27.50 -10.08 23.67
C ALA A 683 -26.91 -11.49 23.54
N ASP A 684 -27.20 -12.19 22.43
CA ASP A 684 -26.66 -13.53 22.17
C ASP A 684 -25.16 -13.45 21.84
N TYR A 685 -24.77 -12.57 20.89
CA TYR A 685 -23.38 -12.36 20.57
C TYR A 685 -22.57 -11.84 21.75
N LYS A 686 -23.14 -10.95 22.56
CA LYS A 686 -22.48 -10.45 23.77
C LYS A 686 -22.14 -11.58 24.74
N THR A 687 -23.09 -12.47 24.99
CA THR A 687 -22.89 -13.65 25.87
C THR A 687 -21.79 -14.55 25.31
N ARG A 688 -21.82 -14.85 24.01
CA ARG A 688 -20.82 -15.68 23.35
C ARG A 688 -19.43 -15.05 23.39
N LEU A 689 -19.31 -13.74 23.18
CA LEU A 689 -18.05 -13.00 23.28
C LEU A 689 -17.50 -12.98 24.71
N GLN A 690 -18.37 -12.85 25.73
CA GLN A 690 -17.98 -12.95 27.14
C GLN A 690 -17.42 -14.35 27.48
N ASP A 691 -18.04 -15.41 26.97
CA ASP A 691 -17.59 -16.79 27.14
C ASP A 691 -16.31 -17.13 26.37
N LEU A 692 -16.06 -16.41 25.29
CA LEU A 692 -14.88 -16.57 24.46
C LEU A 692 -13.62 -15.88 25.03
N ALA A 693 -13.77 -14.72 25.66
CA ALA A 693 -12.65 -13.90 26.12
C ALA A 693 -11.62 -14.65 26.99
N PRO A 694 -12.04 -15.49 28.01
CA PRO A 694 -11.07 -16.23 28.83
C PRO A 694 -10.39 -17.40 28.11
N LYS A 695 -10.85 -17.80 26.94
CA LYS A 695 -10.29 -18.91 26.14
C LYS A 695 -9.18 -18.46 25.21
N LEU A 696 -9.03 -17.14 25.00
CA LEU A 696 -8.05 -16.54 24.11
C LEU A 696 -6.85 -16.02 24.90
N ASN A 697 -5.71 -15.96 24.22
CA ASN A 697 -4.53 -15.33 24.82
C ASN A 697 -4.76 -13.81 25.04
N PRO A 698 -4.04 -13.17 25.97
CA PRO A 698 -4.27 -11.77 26.30
C PRO A 698 -3.99 -10.79 25.14
N GLU A 699 -3.14 -11.16 24.20
CA GLU A 699 -2.82 -10.31 23.05
C GLU A 699 -3.99 -10.29 22.08
N ASP A 700 -4.50 -11.45 21.69
CA ASP A 700 -5.63 -11.60 20.77
C ASP A 700 -6.93 -10.99 21.35
N SER A 701 -7.18 -11.17 22.64
CA SER A 701 -8.40 -10.70 23.31
C SER A 701 -8.33 -9.26 23.83
N ARG A 702 -7.25 -8.52 23.60
CA ARG A 702 -7.01 -7.19 24.20
C ARG A 702 -8.16 -6.20 23.99
N TYR A 703 -8.68 -6.10 22.76
CA TYR A 703 -9.79 -5.20 22.44
C TYR A 703 -11.08 -5.64 23.15
N LEU A 704 -11.44 -6.92 23.06
CA LEU A 704 -12.60 -7.50 23.73
C LEU A 704 -12.51 -7.34 25.25
N THR A 705 -11.33 -7.62 25.84
CA THR A 705 -11.09 -7.43 27.28
C THR A 705 -11.23 -5.98 27.72
N SER A 706 -10.87 -5.02 26.86
CA SER A 706 -11.07 -3.60 27.18
C SER A 706 -12.54 -3.23 27.25
N LYS A 707 -13.40 -3.83 26.44
CA LYS A 707 -14.87 -3.63 26.51
C LYS A 707 -15.47 -4.21 27.79
N LEU A 708 -15.05 -5.41 28.18
CA LEU A 708 -15.51 -6.06 29.43
C LEU A 708 -15.15 -5.24 30.67
N LYS A 709 -14.11 -4.43 30.66
CA LYS A 709 -13.72 -3.58 31.80
C LYS A 709 -14.47 -2.25 31.88
N THR A 710 -15.09 -1.83 30.80
CA THR A 710 -15.82 -0.55 30.73
C THR A 710 -17.29 -0.66 31.11
N GLU A 711 -17.79 -1.86 31.29
CA GLU A 711 -19.08 -2.20 31.91
C GLU A 711 -18.94 -2.55 33.40
#